data_e5a70784ad62d0145fd21278478aca3d
#
_entry.id   e5a70784ad62d0145fd21278478aca3d
#
_cell.length_a   1.000
_cell.length_b   1.000
_cell.length_c   1.000
_cell.angle_alpha   90.00
_cell.angle_beta   90.00
_cell.angle_gamma   90.00
#
_symmetry.space_group_name_H-M   'P 1'
#
loop_
_entity.id
_entity.type
_entity.pdbx_description
1 polymer ?
#
loop_
_entity_poly.entity_id
_entity_poly.type
_entity_poly.pdbx_seq_one_letter_code
_entity_poly.pdbx_strand_id
1 'polypeptide(L)'
;MIKANTILGNKFVAKNRTGASYFLSSEELKSLGYIDINRALKAVPGVNFYEEDGFGLRPNISLRGTSPQRSSKITLMEDGVLIAPAPYSSPAAYYFPSVLRMEAIEILKGSSQVQYGPFTTGGVINMLSSSAPEEGLKAKFQTSYGSFNSSQIHSSVGRSTENLSYLFEYLSMNSDGFKKLNSGENTGFNITDLMGKVRLKSAEDSATPQFLEFKYHFFDELSNETYLGISERDFNTNPFDRYAASQEDNMDARQVQLMLTHSISISEQFKIVTNVYDNTFSRNWYKLSGVVVDDSKKGLETVLAAPSNYPNHFAVLKGLTDSEDDALFVKANNRVYTSRGVQTKLDYHWYGKSGIFHDLEIGTRLHYDEEDRFQWEDGYRIQNADMLSTSEGIKGAKGNRISSATAWATYAMYKLKYNGLSLSPGLRVESIKLGREDFGKSNPNRNSSDLSSRENQITALIPGIGFNYTFSNQLSVFGGLHKGFSPPGNTPGEQAEESINYELGSRFSIGRLSGEFIGFFNDYSNLLGSDLAASGGTGSLDQFNAGSVHVSGLELLLNYNLAAENAAVQVPITFAYTLTNAIFQSNFGSDEDIWGVVSTGDRVPYIPQNQWTLTARLEHKKYELNLSSRLSGVFNTQAANGNQSTVEQVPSNFIVDLSAKYHLTKQLRLTAQIVNLFDEVYLVSRVPAGFRPGHPFGVYTGLQFDL
;
A
#
# COMPACT_ATOMS: atom_id res chain seq x y z
N MET A 1 18.19 5.44 -21.33
CA MET A 1 18.76 5.93 -20.04
C MET A 1 18.46 4.91 -18.95
N ILE A 2 19.46 4.40 -18.21
CA ILE A 2 19.24 3.44 -17.13
C ILE A 2 18.68 4.23 -15.93
N LYS A 3 17.48 3.91 -15.48
CA LYS A 3 16.90 4.48 -14.26
C LYS A 3 17.70 3.98 -13.06
N ALA A 4 18.19 4.86 -12.18
CA ALA A 4 19.05 4.49 -11.07
C ALA A 4 18.29 3.76 -9.94
N ASN A 5 17.00 4.07 -9.77
CA ASN A 5 16.19 3.71 -8.61
C ASN A 5 15.16 2.60 -8.89
N THR A 6 15.25 1.95 -10.04
CA THR A 6 14.43 0.78 -10.39
C THR A 6 15.03 -0.50 -9.81
N ILE A 7 14.16 -1.43 -9.44
CA ILE A 7 14.55 -2.76 -8.92
C ILE A 7 14.34 -3.88 -9.95
N LEU A 8 13.42 -3.71 -10.91
CA LEU A 8 13.19 -4.63 -12.02
C LEU A 8 13.54 -4.01 -13.37
N GLY A 9 13.32 -2.70 -13.51
CA GLY A 9 13.60 -1.95 -14.73
C GLY A 9 12.55 -2.11 -15.82
N ASN A 10 12.12 -3.31 -16.13
CA ASN A 10 11.11 -3.60 -17.15
C ASN A 10 10.54 -5.02 -17.03
N LYS A 11 9.52 -5.33 -17.84
CA LYS A 11 8.87 -6.65 -17.89
C LYS A 11 9.80 -7.80 -18.26
N PHE A 12 10.78 -7.57 -19.13
CA PHE A 12 11.71 -8.62 -19.55
C PHE A 12 12.61 -9.05 -18.40
N VAL A 13 13.16 -8.09 -17.65
CA VAL A 13 13.97 -8.40 -16.44
C VAL A 13 13.14 -9.10 -15.39
N ALA A 14 11.89 -8.65 -15.15
CA ALA A 14 10.97 -9.29 -14.21
C ALA A 14 10.75 -10.76 -14.58
N LYS A 15 10.47 -11.07 -15.86
CA LYS A 15 10.25 -12.44 -16.37
C LYS A 15 11.48 -13.34 -16.30
N ASN A 16 12.69 -12.80 -16.21
CA ASN A 16 13.95 -13.56 -16.17
C ASN A 16 14.60 -13.55 -14.77
N ARG A 17 13.89 -13.09 -13.74
CA ARG A 17 14.40 -13.06 -12.38
C ARG A 17 14.32 -14.43 -11.70
N THR A 18 15.22 -14.68 -10.76
CA THR A 18 15.23 -15.86 -9.90
C THR A 18 14.25 -15.66 -8.74
N GLY A 19 12.97 -15.84 -8.97
CA GLY A 19 11.90 -15.61 -7.99
C GLY A 19 10.72 -14.88 -8.59
N ALA A 20 9.61 -14.90 -7.86
CA ALA A 20 8.37 -14.27 -8.25
C ALA A 20 8.48 -12.74 -8.24
N SER A 21 8.18 -12.12 -9.35
CA SER A 21 8.21 -10.67 -9.51
C SER A 21 7.20 -10.20 -10.56
N TYR A 22 6.72 -8.97 -10.43
CA TYR A 22 5.79 -8.38 -11.38
C TYR A 22 6.17 -6.93 -11.66
N PHE A 23 6.10 -6.54 -12.94
CA PHE A 23 6.33 -5.17 -13.40
C PHE A 23 5.05 -4.67 -14.05
N LEU A 24 4.36 -3.76 -13.36
CA LEU A 24 3.17 -3.08 -13.86
C LEU A 24 3.61 -1.80 -14.57
N SER A 25 3.47 -1.79 -15.88
CA SER A 25 3.92 -0.67 -16.72
C SER A 25 2.99 0.54 -16.65
N SER A 26 3.48 1.71 -17.09
CA SER A 26 2.67 2.93 -17.20
C SER A 26 1.41 2.73 -18.05
N GLU A 27 1.51 1.95 -19.11
CA GLU A 27 0.39 1.63 -19.98
C GLU A 27 -0.70 0.84 -19.22
N GLU A 28 -0.32 -0.19 -18.48
CA GLU A 28 -1.25 -0.98 -17.67
C GLU A 28 -1.86 -0.17 -16.53
N LEU A 29 -1.04 0.62 -15.81
CA LEU A 29 -1.52 1.52 -14.74
C LEU A 29 -2.57 2.51 -15.24
N LYS A 30 -2.37 3.07 -16.43
CA LYS A 30 -3.21 4.13 -17.00
C LYS A 30 -4.31 3.62 -17.91
N SER A 31 -4.37 2.31 -18.20
CA SER A 31 -5.35 1.72 -19.11
C SER A 31 -6.78 1.90 -18.61
N LEU A 32 -7.01 1.63 -17.33
CA LEU A 32 -8.32 1.73 -16.69
C LEU A 32 -8.61 3.09 -16.05
N GLY A 33 -7.59 3.97 -15.96
CA GLY A 33 -7.74 5.31 -15.40
C GLY A 33 -7.97 5.34 -13.87
N TYR A 34 -7.60 4.29 -13.16
CA TYR A 34 -7.79 4.23 -11.71
C TYR A 34 -6.97 5.28 -10.96
N ILE A 35 -7.61 5.95 -10.01
CA ILE A 35 -6.94 6.74 -8.96
C ILE A 35 -6.58 5.87 -7.75
N ASP A 36 -7.34 4.81 -7.51
CA ASP A 36 -7.20 3.87 -6.41
C ASP A 36 -6.11 2.83 -6.71
N ILE A 37 -5.08 2.79 -5.87
CA ILE A 37 -3.97 1.83 -5.98
C ILE A 37 -4.44 0.38 -5.79
N ASN A 38 -5.43 0.14 -4.93
CA ASN A 38 -5.98 -1.19 -4.74
C ASN A 38 -6.53 -1.72 -6.06
N ARG A 39 -7.26 -0.89 -6.82
CA ARG A 39 -7.80 -1.25 -8.13
C ARG A 39 -6.70 -1.46 -9.17
N ALA A 40 -5.64 -0.64 -9.14
CA ALA A 40 -4.50 -0.79 -10.05
C ALA A 40 -3.74 -2.11 -9.84
N LEU A 41 -3.64 -2.60 -8.60
CA LEU A 41 -2.92 -3.83 -8.26
C LEU A 41 -3.74 -5.12 -8.40
N LYS A 42 -5.03 -5.05 -8.72
CA LYS A 42 -5.93 -6.21 -8.85
C LYS A 42 -5.45 -7.28 -9.83
N ALA A 43 -4.76 -6.88 -10.88
CA ALA A 43 -4.26 -7.79 -11.91
C ALA A 43 -2.96 -8.51 -11.51
N VAL A 44 -2.41 -8.27 -10.32
CA VAL A 44 -1.15 -8.87 -9.86
C VAL A 44 -1.44 -10.08 -8.97
N PRO A 45 -1.15 -11.32 -9.42
CA PRO A 45 -1.35 -12.50 -8.57
C PRO A 45 -0.56 -12.39 -7.27
N GLY A 46 -1.13 -12.92 -6.18
CA GLY A 46 -0.51 -12.90 -4.84
C GLY A 46 -0.59 -11.56 -4.10
N VAL A 47 -1.17 -10.53 -4.70
CA VAL A 47 -1.54 -9.28 -4.00
C VAL A 47 -2.93 -9.47 -3.39
N ASN A 48 -3.03 -9.23 -2.10
CA ASN A 48 -4.28 -9.16 -1.38
C ASN A 48 -4.48 -7.75 -0.83
N PHE A 49 -5.71 -7.29 -0.83
CA PHE A 49 -6.10 -6.01 -0.21
C PHE A 49 -7.56 -6.06 0.24
N TYR A 50 -7.90 -5.23 1.20
CA TYR A 50 -9.28 -4.88 1.47
C TYR A 50 -9.49 -3.37 1.35
N GLU A 51 -10.64 -3.00 0.80
CA GLU A 51 -11.05 -1.60 0.63
C GLU A 51 -11.63 -1.07 1.94
N GLU A 52 -11.58 0.24 2.15
CA GLU A 52 -12.09 0.86 3.37
C GLU A 52 -12.98 2.06 3.09
N ASP A 53 -12.53 2.96 2.22
CA ASP A 53 -13.19 4.23 1.90
C ASP A 53 -13.94 4.23 0.56
N GLY A 54 -13.59 3.32 -0.34
CA GLY A 54 -14.12 3.19 -1.69
C GLY A 54 -13.38 4.02 -2.75
N PHE A 55 -12.48 4.93 -2.35
CA PHE A 55 -11.64 5.73 -3.24
C PHE A 55 -10.16 5.32 -3.20
N GLY A 56 -9.78 4.44 -2.27
CA GLY A 56 -8.40 3.94 -2.12
C GLY A 56 -7.47 4.91 -1.41
N LEU A 57 -7.99 5.81 -0.58
CA LEU A 57 -7.19 6.79 0.17
C LEU A 57 -6.36 6.12 1.27
N ARG A 58 -6.82 4.97 1.77
CA ARG A 58 -6.15 4.20 2.85
C ARG A 58 -5.92 2.75 2.38
N PRO A 59 -4.88 2.50 1.58
CA PRO A 59 -4.60 1.17 1.08
C PRO A 59 -4.24 0.19 2.19
N ASN A 60 -4.88 -0.98 2.17
CA ASN A 60 -4.59 -2.10 3.04
C ASN A 60 -4.11 -3.25 2.15
N ILE A 61 -2.80 -3.27 1.85
CA ILE A 61 -2.20 -4.18 0.89
C ILE A 61 -1.31 -5.19 1.60
N SER A 62 -1.39 -6.43 1.20
CA SER A 62 -0.47 -7.49 1.59
C SER A 62 -0.07 -8.37 0.40
N LEU A 63 0.97 -9.16 0.59
CA LEU A 63 1.47 -10.11 -0.37
C LEU A 63 1.47 -11.49 0.27
N ARG A 64 0.98 -12.51 -0.48
CA ARG A 64 1.04 -13.92 -0.08
C ARG A 64 0.56 -14.19 1.35
N GLY A 65 -0.60 -13.64 1.73
CA GLY A 65 -1.28 -13.94 2.98
C GLY A 65 -0.67 -13.33 4.25
N THR A 66 0.19 -12.32 4.15
CA THR A 66 0.50 -11.46 5.29
C THR A 66 -0.69 -10.58 5.66
N SER A 67 -0.73 -10.07 6.89
CA SER A 67 -1.81 -9.15 7.30
C SER A 67 -1.80 -7.88 6.44
N PRO A 68 -2.94 -7.51 5.83
CA PRO A 68 -3.01 -6.33 4.96
C PRO A 68 -3.13 -5.00 5.71
N GLN A 69 -3.33 -5.02 7.03
CA GLN A 69 -3.62 -3.83 7.84
C GLN A 69 -2.61 -2.72 7.64
N ARG A 70 -3.08 -1.58 7.10
CA ARG A 70 -2.26 -0.39 6.77
C ARG A 70 -0.97 -0.73 6.02
N SER A 71 -0.97 -1.79 5.22
CA SER A 71 0.20 -2.24 4.44
C SER A 71 1.48 -2.40 5.27
N SER A 72 1.35 -2.67 6.58
CA SER A 72 2.44 -2.64 7.55
C SER A 72 3.40 -3.83 7.48
N LYS A 73 3.07 -4.86 6.69
CA LYS A 73 3.86 -6.11 6.55
C LYS A 73 4.57 -6.23 5.20
N ILE A 74 4.64 -5.14 4.45
CA ILE A 74 5.35 -5.07 3.16
C ILE A 74 6.33 -3.90 3.15
N THR A 75 7.44 -4.06 2.45
CA THR A 75 8.38 -2.95 2.22
C THR A 75 7.82 -2.05 1.11
N LEU A 76 7.42 -0.84 1.47
CA LEU A 76 6.94 0.17 0.54
C LEU A 76 8.06 1.14 0.18
N MET A 77 8.26 1.35 -1.13
CA MET A 77 9.26 2.28 -1.66
C MET A 77 8.68 3.17 -2.76
N GLU A 78 9.23 4.36 -2.89
CA GLU A 78 9.12 5.21 -4.07
C GLU A 78 10.52 5.57 -4.56
N ASP A 79 10.78 5.35 -5.85
CA ASP A 79 12.09 5.56 -6.45
C ASP A 79 13.24 4.88 -5.67
N GLY A 80 12.99 3.67 -5.14
CA GLY A 80 13.96 2.87 -4.39
C GLY A 80 14.23 3.30 -2.95
N VAL A 81 13.49 4.25 -2.42
CA VAL A 81 13.61 4.77 -1.05
C VAL A 81 12.34 4.44 -0.25
N LEU A 82 12.50 4.11 1.04
CA LEU A 82 11.36 3.80 1.93
C LEU A 82 10.42 5.01 2.05
N ILE A 83 9.11 4.76 1.94
CA ILE A 83 8.08 5.81 1.95
C ILE A 83 7.00 5.64 3.03
N ALA A 84 6.90 4.47 3.69
CA ALA A 84 6.08 4.40 4.90
C ALA A 84 6.56 5.49 5.88
N PRO A 85 5.67 6.22 6.55
CA PRO A 85 6.05 7.41 7.33
C PRO A 85 7.15 7.16 8.37
N ALA A 86 7.12 6.02 9.06
CA ALA A 86 8.18 5.55 9.95
C ALA A 86 8.31 4.03 9.83
N PRO A 87 9.05 3.53 8.82
CA PRO A 87 9.02 2.12 8.42
C PRO A 87 9.53 1.15 9.47
N TYR A 88 10.36 1.58 10.41
CA TYR A 88 10.87 0.71 11.48
C TYR A 88 10.14 0.91 12.80
N SER A 89 9.89 2.15 13.23
CA SER A 89 9.30 2.43 14.54
C SER A 89 7.77 2.42 14.56
N SER A 90 7.11 2.69 13.39
CA SER A 90 5.65 2.74 13.23
C SER A 90 5.25 2.44 11.77
N PRO A 91 5.24 1.15 11.36
CA PRO A 91 5.22 0.75 9.95
C PRO A 91 3.89 0.99 9.20
N ALA A 92 2.82 1.41 9.89
CA ALA A 92 1.52 1.65 9.25
C ALA A 92 1.60 2.72 8.16
N ALA A 93 1.28 2.35 6.92
CA ALA A 93 1.32 3.24 5.77
C ALA A 93 0.07 4.11 5.71
N TYR A 94 0.14 5.31 6.28
CA TYR A 94 -0.91 6.33 6.17
C TYR A 94 -0.72 7.28 5.00
N TYR A 95 0.45 7.31 4.40
CA TYR A 95 0.74 7.95 3.13
C TYR A 95 0.94 6.88 2.06
N PHE A 96 0.36 7.13 0.88
CA PHE A 96 0.57 6.32 -0.31
C PHE A 96 0.65 7.23 -1.54
N PRO A 97 1.65 7.08 -2.42
CA PRO A 97 1.80 7.93 -3.60
C PRO A 97 0.62 7.80 -4.56
N SER A 98 0.21 8.91 -5.16
CA SER A 98 -0.85 8.94 -6.17
C SER A 98 -0.48 8.10 -7.40
N VAL A 99 -1.34 7.14 -7.76
CA VAL A 99 -1.12 6.20 -8.91
C VAL A 99 -0.88 6.95 -10.22
N LEU A 100 -1.57 8.06 -10.42
CA LEU A 100 -1.50 8.85 -11.66
C LEU A 100 -0.11 9.45 -11.92
N ARG A 101 0.66 9.68 -10.86
CA ARG A 101 2.03 10.18 -10.89
C ARG A 101 3.06 9.06 -11.14
N MET A 102 2.63 7.79 -11.13
CA MET A 102 3.53 6.65 -11.30
C MET A 102 3.74 6.30 -12.78
N GLU A 103 4.99 5.99 -13.13
CA GLU A 103 5.36 5.41 -14.43
C GLU A 103 5.32 3.89 -14.42
N ALA A 104 5.60 3.27 -13.28
CA ALA A 104 5.56 1.83 -13.11
C ALA A 104 5.43 1.47 -11.63
N ILE A 105 4.98 0.24 -11.37
CA ILE A 105 5.05 -0.38 -10.05
C ILE A 105 5.79 -1.71 -10.20
N GLU A 106 6.78 -1.90 -9.35
CA GLU A 106 7.62 -3.09 -9.29
C GLU A 106 7.31 -3.87 -8.03
N ILE A 107 7.04 -5.16 -8.17
CA ILE A 107 6.63 -6.02 -7.05
C ILE A 107 7.55 -7.23 -6.98
N LEU A 108 8.14 -7.47 -5.81
CA LEU A 108 8.93 -8.66 -5.51
C LEU A 108 8.25 -9.47 -4.40
N LYS A 109 8.11 -10.76 -4.62
CA LYS A 109 7.48 -11.69 -3.66
C LYS A 109 8.36 -12.87 -3.28
N GLY A 110 9.41 -13.14 -4.06
CA GLY A 110 10.28 -14.29 -3.93
C GLY A 110 11.65 -14.00 -3.31
N SER A 111 12.54 -14.96 -3.44
CA SER A 111 13.88 -14.96 -2.82
C SER A 111 14.74 -13.73 -3.11
N SER A 112 14.50 -13.04 -4.21
CA SER A 112 15.23 -11.83 -4.57
C SER A 112 14.84 -10.58 -3.76
N GLN A 113 13.81 -10.65 -2.92
CA GLN A 113 13.44 -9.55 -2.02
C GLN A 113 14.42 -9.34 -0.85
N VAL A 114 15.34 -10.27 -0.59
CA VAL A 114 16.42 -10.15 0.41
C VAL A 114 17.22 -8.85 0.28
N GLN A 115 17.37 -8.30 -0.93
CA GLN A 115 18.01 -7.00 -1.18
C GLN A 115 17.28 -5.82 -0.50
N TYR A 116 15.99 -5.97 -0.20
CA TYR A 116 15.11 -4.90 0.26
C TYR A 116 14.51 -5.25 1.62
N GLY A 117 14.25 -4.24 2.44
CA GLY A 117 13.72 -4.39 3.80
C GLY A 117 13.28 -3.04 4.34
N PRO A 118 12.69 -3.01 5.54
CA PRO A 118 12.80 -4.03 6.61
C PRO A 118 11.83 -5.20 6.53
N PHE A 119 10.71 -5.12 5.80
CA PHE A 119 9.69 -6.17 5.78
C PHE A 119 9.92 -7.13 4.61
N THR A 120 10.54 -8.27 4.90
CA THR A 120 10.82 -9.32 3.90
C THR A 120 9.98 -10.58 4.10
N THR A 121 9.04 -10.60 5.04
CA THR A 121 8.04 -11.66 5.19
C THR A 121 6.96 -11.59 4.13
N GLY A 122 6.47 -10.38 3.81
CA GLY A 122 5.44 -10.16 2.80
C GLY A 122 6.00 -9.96 1.41
N GLY A 123 6.90 -9.01 1.24
CA GLY A 123 7.45 -8.63 -0.06
C GLY A 123 7.69 -7.14 -0.19
N VAL A 124 7.98 -6.73 -1.42
CA VAL A 124 8.38 -5.35 -1.73
C VAL A 124 7.51 -4.78 -2.84
N ILE A 125 7.04 -3.57 -2.65
CA ILE A 125 6.40 -2.75 -3.69
C ILE A 125 7.22 -1.47 -3.85
N ASN A 126 7.79 -1.26 -5.04
CA ASN A 126 8.49 -0.04 -5.41
C ASN A 126 7.71 0.71 -6.49
N MET A 127 7.32 1.92 -6.21
CA MET A 127 6.60 2.80 -7.13
C MET A 127 7.59 3.73 -7.79
N LEU A 128 7.60 3.77 -9.12
CA LEU A 128 8.47 4.64 -9.89
C LEU A 128 7.69 5.89 -10.29
N SER A 129 8.08 7.03 -9.73
CA SER A 129 7.48 8.32 -10.07
C SER A 129 7.92 8.81 -11.45
N SER A 130 7.14 9.71 -12.06
CA SER A 130 7.41 10.29 -13.37
C SER A 130 8.85 10.82 -13.50
N SER A 131 9.44 10.61 -14.67
CA SER A 131 10.80 11.05 -14.99
C SER A 131 10.78 12.19 -16.01
N ALA A 132 11.84 13.01 -16.03
CA ALA A 132 12.06 13.94 -17.12
C ALA A 132 12.12 13.19 -18.47
N PRO A 133 11.66 13.80 -19.59
CA PRO A 133 11.70 13.15 -20.89
C PRO A 133 13.15 12.80 -21.26
N GLU A 134 13.34 11.82 -22.14
CA GLU A 134 14.68 11.45 -22.60
C GLU A 134 15.32 12.57 -23.42
N GLU A 135 14.53 13.22 -24.28
CA GLU A 135 14.95 14.34 -25.13
C GLU A 135 13.82 15.36 -25.30
N GLY A 136 14.20 16.62 -25.56
CA GLY A 136 13.31 17.69 -25.94
C GLY A 136 12.35 18.14 -24.85
N LEU A 137 11.28 18.79 -25.26
CA LEU A 137 10.17 19.25 -24.42
C LEU A 137 9.00 18.26 -24.53
N LYS A 138 8.44 17.86 -23.40
CA LYS A 138 7.16 17.15 -23.35
C LYS A 138 6.26 17.80 -22.30
N ALA A 139 4.98 17.87 -22.63
CA ALA A 139 3.97 18.33 -21.72
C ALA A 139 2.75 17.41 -21.77
N LYS A 140 2.12 17.19 -20.66
CA LYS A 140 0.89 16.43 -20.52
C LYS A 140 -0.11 17.25 -19.74
N PHE A 141 -1.36 17.25 -20.18
CA PHE A 141 -2.49 17.77 -19.44
C PHE A 141 -3.64 16.76 -19.52
N GLN A 142 -4.18 16.41 -18.38
CA GLN A 142 -5.34 15.53 -18.26
C GLN A 142 -6.31 16.13 -17.26
N THR A 143 -7.58 16.12 -17.61
CA THR A 143 -8.67 16.50 -16.70
C THR A 143 -9.80 15.51 -16.83
N SER A 144 -10.52 15.26 -15.74
CA SER A 144 -11.74 14.48 -15.73
C SER A 144 -12.74 15.04 -14.73
N TYR A 145 -14.02 14.78 -15.01
CA TYR A 145 -15.15 15.14 -14.16
C TYR A 145 -16.19 14.02 -14.20
N GLY A 146 -16.90 13.79 -13.11
CA GLY A 146 -17.89 12.71 -13.06
C GLY A 146 -18.70 12.62 -11.78
N SER A 147 -19.18 11.42 -11.50
CA SER A 147 -20.03 11.10 -10.35
C SER A 147 -19.46 11.63 -9.04
N PHE A 148 -20.34 11.95 -8.09
CA PHE A 148 -20.00 12.50 -6.76
C PHE A 148 -19.25 13.82 -6.82
N ASN A 149 -19.57 14.65 -7.83
CA ASN A 149 -18.89 15.92 -8.11
C ASN A 149 -17.36 15.77 -8.17
N SER A 150 -16.89 14.58 -8.58
CA SER A 150 -15.46 14.28 -8.60
C SER A 150 -14.79 15.01 -9.76
N SER A 151 -13.70 15.69 -9.49
CA SER A 151 -12.87 16.36 -10.49
C SER A 151 -11.40 16.01 -10.29
N GLN A 152 -10.67 15.95 -11.40
CA GLN A 152 -9.25 15.65 -11.42
C GLN A 152 -8.55 16.52 -12.45
N ILE A 153 -7.39 17.04 -12.08
CA ILE A 153 -6.46 17.72 -12.98
C ILE A 153 -5.08 17.10 -12.76
N HIS A 154 -4.46 16.64 -13.82
CA HIS A 154 -3.08 16.15 -13.81
C HIS A 154 -2.31 16.81 -14.95
N SER A 155 -1.27 17.55 -14.63
CA SER A 155 -0.43 18.22 -15.59
C SER A 155 1.05 17.97 -15.30
N SER A 156 1.84 17.81 -16.34
CA SER A 156 3.28 17.72 -16.23
C SER A 156 3.96 18.42 -17.41
N VAL A 157 5.11 19.01 -17.14
CA VAL A 157 6.00 19.58 -18.14
C VAL A 157 7.45 19.24 -17.80
N GLY A 158 8.17 18.78 -18.78
CA GLY A 158 9.58 18.43 -18.61
C GLY A 158 10.37 18.65 -19.89
N ARG A 159 11.65 18.92 -19.71
CA ARG A 159 12.58 19.09 -20.82
C ARG A 159 13.93 18.45 -20.50
N SER A 160 14.55 17.88 -21.50
CA SER A 160 15.93 17.43 -21.42
C SER A 160 16.77 18.07 -22.50
N THR A 161 17.95 18.51 -22.08
CA THR A 161 19.07 18.92 -22.91
C THR A 161 20.23 17.97 -22.64
N GLU A 162 21.38 18.21 -23.26
CA GLU A 162 22.56 17.40 -23.05
C GLU A 162 22.95 17.23 -21.59
N ASN A 163 23.04 18.33 -20.84
CA ASN A 163 23.55 18.32 -19.45
C ASN A 163 22.47 18.57 -18.37
N LEU A 164 21.28 19.00 -18.77
CA LEU A 164 20.21 19.37 -17.84
C LEU A 164 18.90 18.71 -18.24
N SER A 165 18.23 18.08 -17.27
CA SER A 165 16.85 17.63 -17.40
C SER A 165 16.02 18.14 -16.24
N TYR A 166 14.76 18.49 -16.49
CA TYR A 166 13.82 18.84 -15.42
C TYR A 166 12.42 18.30 -15.72
N LEU A 167 11.67 18.10 -14.66
CA LEU A 167 10.25 17.75 -14.70
C LEU A 167 9.54 18.52 -13.58
N PHE A 168 8.37 19.06 -13.88
CA PHE A 168 7.42 19.54 -12.92
C PHE A 168 6.08 18.83 -13.15
N GLU A 169 5.43 18.38 -12.09
CA GLU A 169 4.17 17.65 -12.12
C GLU A 169 3.23 18.15 -11.04
N TYR A 170 1.97 18.36 -11.43
CA TYR A 170 0.88 18.81 -10.56
C TYR A 170 -0.31 17.88 -10.72
N LEU A 171 -0.85 17.42 -9.59
CA LEU A 171 -2.07 16.64 -9.53
C LEU A 171 -3.01 17.24 -8.48
N SER A 172 -4.28 17.41 -8.85
CA SER A 172 -5.36 17.75 -7.91
C SER A 172 -6.51 16.78 -8.13
N MET A 173 -7.08 16.29 -7.05
CA MET A 173 -8.23 15.40 -7.04
C MET A 173 -9.21 15.83 -5.95
N ASN A 174 -10.49 15.92 -6.32
CA ASN A 174 -11.56 16.32 -5.40
C ASN A 174 -12.79 15.44 -5.62
N SER A 175 -13.55 15.22 -4.56
CA SER A 175 -14.86 14.56 -4.62
C SER A 175 -15.73 15.01 -3.44
N ASP A 176 -17.04 15.09 -3.64
CA ASP A 176 -18.00 15.30 -2.52
C ASP A 176 -18.28 13.99 -1.77
N GLY A 177 -17.78 12.84 -2.27
CA GLY A 177 -18.04 11.53 -1.69
C GLY A 177 -19.39 10.94 -2.06
N PHE A 178 -19.53 9.63 -1.91
CA PHE A 178 -20.77 8.92 -2.23
C PHE A 178 -21.62 8.58 -1.00
N LYS A 179 -21.07 8.72 0.21
CA LYS A 179 -21.82 8.53 1.45
C LYS A 179 -22.64 9.77 1.78
N LYS A 180 -23.75 9.60 2.49
CA LYS A 180 -24.73 10.66 2.73
C LYS A 180 -24.88 10.91 4.23
N LEU A 181 -24.58 12.13 4.66
CA LEU A 181 -25.00 12.69 5.94
C LEU A 181 -26.37 13.35 5.79
N ASN A 182 -27.22 13.21 6.81
CA ASN A 182 -28.54 13.87 6.80
C ASN A 182 -28.44 15.41 6.77
N SER A 183 -27.36 15.98 7.29
CA SER A 183 -27.03 17.42 7.21
C SER A 183 -26.70 17.88 5.78
N GLY A 184 -26.41 16.94 4.85
CA GLY A 184 -26.02 17.26 3.48
C GLY A 184 -24.56 17.66 3.32
N GLU A 185 -23.74 17.52 4.35
CA GLU A 185 -22.31 17.84 4.31
C GLU A 185 -21.52 16.89 3.41
N ASN A 186 -20.40 17.42 2.91
CA ASN A 186 -19.45 16.71 2.04
C ASN A 186 -18.76 15.55 2.81
N THR A 187 -18.77 14.36 2.23
CA THR A 187 -18.14 13.15 2.80
C THR A 187 -16.93 12.67 1.99
N GLY A 188 -16.46 13.47 1.07
CA GLY A 188 -15.38 13.17 0.14
C GLY A 188 -14.02 13.70 0.58
N PHE A 189 -13.24 14.16 -0.40
CA PHE A 189 -11.85 14.54 -0.17
C PHE A 189 -11.36 15.63 -1.13
N ASN A 190 -10.24 16.25 -0.73
CA ASN A 190 -9.45 17.17 -1.54
C ASN A 190 -7.97 16.77 -1.41
N ILE A 191 -7.30 16.52 -2.53
CA ILE A 191 -5.89 16.14 -2.59
C ILE A 191 -5.16 17.07 -3.57
N THR A 192 -3.99 17.56 -3.13
CA THR A 192 -3.01 18.24 -3.97
C THR A 192 -1.67 17.53 -3.87
N ASP A 193 -1.07 17.20 -5.01
CA ASP A 193 0.21 16.51 -5.12
C ASP A 193 1.10 17.26 -6.13
N LEU A 194 2.28 17.69 -5.68
CA LEU A 194 3.26 18.45 -6.45
C LEU A 194 4.59 17.72 -6.47
N MET A 195 5.19 17.56 -7.63
CA MET A 195 6.54 16.98 -7.75
C MET A 195 7.41 17.79 -8.71
N GLY A 196 8.66 18.02 -8.29
CA GLY A 196 9.70 18.59 -9.14
C GLY A 196 10.95 17.72 -9.13
N LYS A 197 11.55 17.51 -10.30
CA LYS A 197 12.86 16.85 -10.45
C LYS A 197 13.77 17.71 -11.31
N VAL A 198 15.02 17.85 -10.90
CA VAL A 198 16.07 18.49 -11.67
C VAL A 198 17.29 17.59 -11.68
N ARG A 199 17.80 17.27 -12.87
CA ARG A 199 18.95 16.38 -13.06
C ARG A 199 20.04 17.06 -13.86
N LEU A 200 21.24 17.13 -13.28
CA LEU A 200 22.47 17.51 -13.95
C LEU A 200 23.20 16.25 -14.42
N LYS A 201 23.66 16.22 -15.66
CA LYS A 201 24.32 15.08 -16.30
C LYS A 201 25.71 15.50 -16.78
N SER A 202 26.66 14.59 -16.71
CA SER A 202 27.92 14.72 -17.46
C SER A 202 27.66 14.74 -18.96
N ALA A 203 28.62 15.21 -19.74
CA ALA A 203 28.59 15.09 -21.21
C ALA A 203 28.48 13.60 -21.63
N GLU A 204 27.91 13.35 -22.81
CA GLU A 204 27.69 11.97 -23.33
C GLU A 204 28.97 11.20 -23.55
N ASP A 205 30.03 11.90 -23.92
CA ASP A 205 31.37 11.37 -24.17
C ASP A 205 32.26 11.29 -22.92
N SER A 206 31.69 11.55 -21.73
CA SER A 206 32.42 11.47 -20.45
C SER A 206 32.95 10.05 -20.22
N ALA A 207 34.23 9.93 -19.87
CA ALA A 207 34.83 8.65 -19.46
C ALA A 207 34.18 8.04 -18.22
N THR A 208 33.54 8.87 -17.41
CA THR A 208 32.78 8.46 -16.20
C THR A 208 31.39 9.09 -16.22
N PRO A 209 30.45 8.52 -17.02
CA PRO A 209 29.08 9.04 -17.09
C PRO A 209 28.41 9.09 -15.70
N GLN A 210 27.92 10.26 -15.34
CA GLN A 210 27.30 10.47 -14.03
C GLN A 210 26.15 11.46 -14.10
N PHE A 211 25.28 11.41 -13.12
CA PHE A 211 24.27 12.43 -12.92
C PHE A 211 24.01 12.68 -11.43
N LEU A 212 23.55 13.88 -11.15
CA LEU A 212 23.00 14.28 -9.85
C LEU A 212 21.56 14.73 -10.06
N GLU A 213 20.60 14.08 -9.39
CA GLU A 213 19.18 14.41 -9.48
C GLU A 213 18.67 14.83 -8.10
N PHE A 214 18.01 15.98 -8.06
CA PHE A 214 17.27 16.46 -6.92
C PHE A 214 15.78 16.26 -7.20
N LYS A 215 15.03 15.68 -6.22
CA LYS A 215 13.59 15.54 -6.21
C LYS A 215 13.02 16.29 -5.00
N TYR A 216 12.01 17.11 -5.26
CA TYR A 216 11.10 17.67 -4.27
C TYR A 216 9.70 17.12 -4.52
N HIS A 217 9.02 16.71 -3.46
CA HIS A 217 7.64 16.28 -3.52
C HIS A 217 6.85 16.84 -2.35
N PHE A 218 5.64 17.30 -2.62
CA PHE A 218 4.67 17.83 -1.65
C PHE A 218 3.31 17.20 -1.89
N PHE A 219 2.69 16.72 -0.84
CA PHE A 219 1.35 16.16 -0.85
C PHE A 219 0.56 16.75 0.30
N ASP A 220 -0.70 17.12 0.04
CA ASP A 220 -1.65 17.67 1.00
C ASP A 220 -3.01 17.03 0.76
N GLU A 221 -3.65 16.57 1.83
CA GLU A 221 -4.93 15.88 1.80
C GLU A 221 -5.82 16.33 2.95
N LEU A 222 -7.06 16.70 2.63
CA LEU A 222 -8.16 16.75 3.57
C LEU A 222 -9.23 15.78 3.08
N SER A 223 -9.56 14.76 3.88
CA SER A 223 -10.63 13.81 3.54
C SER A 223 -11.58 13.63 4.72
N ASN A 224 -12.89 13.71 4.43
CA ASN A 224 -13.96 13.57 5.43
C ASN A 224 -14.27 12.09 5.69
N GLU A 225 -13.23 11.30 5.94
CA GLU A 225 -13.34 9.88 6.24
C GLU A 225 -13.72 9.63 7.68
N THR A 226 -14.49 8.57 7.91
CA THR A 226 -14.87 8.11 9.23
C THR A 226 -14.44 6.66 9.47
N TYR A 227 -14.17 6.33 10.73
CA TYR A 227 -14.09 4.94 11.18
C TYR A 227 -15.46 4.36 11.53
N LEU A 228 -16.48 5.20 11.67
CA LEU A 228 -17.83 4.76 11.95
C LEU A 228 -18.48 4.20 10.68
N GLY A 229 -18.71 2.90 10.65
CA GLY A 229 -19.60 2.23 9.70
C GLY A 229 -21.06 2.35 10.16
N ILE A 230 -21.91 1.55 9.56
CA ILE A 230 -23.35 1.48 9.91
C ILE A 230 -23.72 0.09 10.40
N SER A 231 -24.90 -0.04 11.05
CA SER A 231 -25.41 -1.33 11.48
C SER A 231 -25.75 -2.22 10.28
N GLU A 232 -25.77 -3.54 10.46
CA GLU A 232 -26.17 -4.48 9.41
C GLU A 232 -27.55 -4.17 8.84
N ARG A 233 -28.51 -3.83 9.71
CA ARG A 233 -29.86 -3.45 9.30
C ARG A 233 -29.86 -2.21 8.38
N ASP A 234 -29.11 -1.18 8.77
CA ASP A 234 -29.05 0.07 8.00
C ASP A 234 -28.27 -0.15 6.69
N PHE A 235 -27.24 -0.99 6.68
CA PHE A 235 -26.53 -1.38 5.47
C PHE A 235 -27.46 -2.05 4.45
N ASN A 236 -28.34 -2.95 4.91
CA ASN A 236 -29.28 -3.64 4.04
C ASN A 236 -30.42 -2.73 3.54
N THR A 237 -30.64 -1.58 4.16
CA THR A 237 -31.70 -0.63 3.80
C THR A 237 -31.17 0.55 3.00
N ASN A 238 -30.12 1.19 3.49
CA ASN A 238 -29.47 2.38 2.91
C ASN A 238 -27.93 2.26 3.08
N PRO A 239 -27.24 1.49 2.26
CA PRO A 239 -25.83 1.12 2.45
C PRO A 239 -24.87 2.33 2.43
N PHE A 240 -25.28 3.44 1.86
CA PHE A 240 -24.45 4.65 1.70
C PHE A 240 -24.79 5.74 2.73
N ASP A 241 -25.64 5.47 3.71
CA ASP A 241 -25.88 6.41 4.80
C ASP A 241 -24.65 6.51 5.73
N ARG A 242 -24.51 7.68 6.34
CA ARG A 242 -23.51 7.98 7.36
C ARG A 242 -24.18 8.61 8.57
N TYR A 243 -23.85 8.15 9.75
CA TYR A 243 -24.49 8.62 10.99
C TYR A 243 -24.05 10.02 11.38
N ALA A 244 -24.96 10.79 11.98
CA ALA A 244 -24.73 12.16 12.43
C ALA A 244 -23.50 12.31 13.34
N ALA A 245 -23.25 11.35 14.23
CA ALA A 245 -22.11 11.34 15.15
C ALA A 245 -20.73 11.28 14.46
N SER A 246 -20.66 11.18 13.14
CA SER A 246 -19.43 11.21 12.35
C SER A 246 -19.24 12.49 11.52
N GLN A 247 -20.05 13.53 11.75
CA GLN A 247 -19.95 14.79 10.99
C GLN A 247 -18.57 15.42 11.07
N GLU A 248 -17.95 15.37 12.23
CA GLU A 248 -16.63 15.97 12.48
C GLU A 248 -15.44 15.07 12.08
N ASP A 249 -15.71 13.82 11.67
CA ASP A 249 -14.65 12.89 11.33
C ASP A 249 -13.95 13.30 10.02
N ASN A 250 -12.63 13.52 10.12
CA ASN A 250 -11.79 13.87 8.99
C ASN A 250 -10.34 13.40 9.17
N MET A 251 -9.62 13.33 8.06
CA MET A 251 -8.18 13.13 7.99
C MET A 251 -7.55 14.35 7.32
N ASP A 252 -6.69 15.06 8.04
CA ASP A 252 -5.80 16.10 7.53
C ASP A 252 -4.39 15.53 7.49
N ALA A 253 -3.76 15.49 6.31
CA ALA A 253 -2.46 14.87 6.12
C ALA A 253 -1.59 15.66 5.14
N ARG A 254 -0.29 15.76 5.47
CA ARG A 254 0.71 16.43 4.65
C ARG A 254 2.01 15.65 4.59
N GLN A 255 2.55 15.50 3.38
CA GLN A 255 3.85 14.87 3.12
C GLN A 255 4.80 15.85 2.42
N VAL A 256 6.05 15.91 2.89
CA VAL A 256 7.15 16.56 2.18
C VAL A 256 8.28 15.56 2.02
N GLN A 257 8.79 15.41 0.80
CA GLN A 257 9.96 14.56 0.51
C GLN A 257 11.04 15.35 -0.21
N LEU A 258 12.25 15.22 0.29
CA LEU A 258 13.48 15.67 -0.37
C LEU A 258 14.34 14.46 -0.68
N MET A 259 14.85 14.35 -1.90
CA MET A 259 15.73 13.25 -2.29
C MET A 259 16.81 13.75 -3.23
N LEU A 260 18.04 13.34 -2.97
CA LEU A 260 19.19 13.57 -3.83
C LEU A 260 19.72 12.21 -4.29
N THR A 261 19.78 12.00 -5.60
CA THR A 261 20.32 10.79 -6.20
C THR A 261 21.59 11.11 -6.99
N HIS A 262 22.70 10.50 -6.65
CA HIS A 262 23.92 10.50 -7.46
C HIS A 262 24.13 9.12 -8.08
N SER A 263 24.37 9.07 -9.36
CA SER A 263 24.72 7.83 -10.08
C SER A 263 25.97 8.08 -10.92
N ILE A 264 26.95 7.22 -10.77
CA ILE A 264 28.21 7.26 -11.53
C ILE A 264 28.53 5.87 -12.09
N SER A 265 28.87 5.79 -13.35
CA SER A 265 29.44 4.61 -14.00
C SER A 265 30.96 4.81 -14.13
N ILE A 266 31.72 4.14 -13.27
CA ILE A 266 33.19 4.22 -13.26
C ILE A 266 33.76 3.48 -14.45
N SER A 267 33.10 2.40 -14.87
CA SER A 267 33.35 1.66 -16.10
C SER A 267 32.04 1.08 -16.63
N GLU A 268 32.07 0.42 -17.76
CA GLU A 268 30.90 -0.33 -18.27
C GLU A 268 30.45 -1.41 -17.29
N GLN A 269 31.38 -1.96 -16.51
CA GLN A 269 31.12 -3.04 -15.54
C GLN A 269 30.79 -2.56 -14.14
N PHE A 270 31.16 -1.33 -13.77
CA PHE A 270 31.10 -0.87 -12.38
C PHE A 270 30.30 0.43 -12.23
N LYS A 271 29.20 0.36 -11.51
CA LYS A 271 28.29 1.45 -11.24
C LYS A 271 28.03 1.64 -9.75
N ILE A 272 27.94 2.91 -9.33
CA ILE A 272 27.56 3.29 -7.97
C ILE A 272 26.33 4.18 -8.04
N VAL A 273 25.35 3.92 -7.17
CA VAL A 273 24.19 4.77 -6.97
C VAL A 273 24.05 5.09 -5.48
N THR A 274 23.97 6.38 -5.16
CA THR A 274 23.77 6.86 -3.79
C THR A 274 22.53 7.73 -3.72
N ASN A 275 21.66 7.46 -2.76
CA ASN A 275 20.49 8.28 -2.44
C ASN A 275 20.61 8.84 -1.03
N VAL A 276 20.31 10.13 -0.89
CA VAL A 276 20.12 10.81 0.41
C VAL A 276 18.67 11.30 0.42
N TYR A 277 17.94 11.03 1.49
CA TYR A 277 16.51 11.38 1.56
C TYR A 277 16.10 11.86 2.95
N ASP A 278 15.10 12.75 2.94
CA ASP A 278 14.40 13.24 4.12
C ASP A 278 12.91 13.34 3.80
N ASN A 279 12.09 12.64 4.55
CA ASN A 279 10.63 12.62 4.43
C ASN A 279 10.03 13.09 5.75
N THR A 280 9.12 14.03 5.70
CA THR A 280 8.30 14.43 6.84
C THR A 280 6.83 14.22 6.48
N PHE A 281 6.11 13.51 7.33
CA PHE A 281 4.68 13.29 7.20
C PHE A 281 3.99 13.73 8.48
N SER A 282 2.96 14.56 8.38
CA SER A 282 2.10 14.93 9.49
C SER A 282 0.67 14.53 9.20
N ARG A 283 -0.06 14.10 10.22
CA ARG A 283 -1.48 13.83 10.09
C ARG A 283 -2.23 14.06 11.40
N ASN A 284 -3.48 14.46 11.25
CA ASN A 284 -4.48 14.38 12.30
C ASN A 284 -5.69 13.59 11.77
N TRP A 285 -5.86 12.36 12.23
CA TRP A 285 -7.12 11.67 12.00
C TRP A 285 -8.04 11.99 13.17
N TYR A 286 -8.89 12.98 12.96
CA TYR A 286 -9.90 13.41 13.89
C TYR A 286 -11.13 12.53 13.70
N LYS A 287 -11.51 11.73 14.70
CA LYS A 287 -12.51 10.69 14.50
C LYS A 287 -13.25 10.34 15.79
N LEU A 288 -14.52 10.01 15.65
CA LEU A 288 -15.33 9.50 16.75
C LEU A 288 -14.67 8.28 17.42
N SER A 289 -14.62 8.25 18.73
CA SER A 289 -13.96 7.22 19.54
C SER A 289 -14.89 6.51 20.52
N GLY A 290 -16.05 7.09 20.83
CA GLY A 290 -17.01 6.50 21.76
C GLY A 290 -18.24 7.35 21.95
N VAL A 291 -19.27 6.75 22.55
CA VAL A 291 -20.54 7.38 22.88
C VAL A 291 -20.92 7.10 24.34
N VAL A 292 -21.42 8.12 25.02
CA VAL A 292 -21.87 8.06 26.43
C VAL A 292 -23.35 8.41 26.52
N VAL A 293 -24.10 7.62 27.23
CA VAL A 293 -25.51 7.87 27.57
C VAL A 293 -25.73 7.39 29.01
N ASP A 294 -26.37 8.21 29.86
CA ASP A 294 -26.63 7.91 31.27
C ASP A 294 -25.34 7.47 32.01
N ASP A 295 -24.26 8.23 31.87
CA ASP A 295 -22.92 7.96 32.42
C ASP A 295 -22.28 6.62 31.97
N SER A 296 -22.87 5.93 31.00
CA SER A 296 -22.37 4.67 30.46
C SER A 296 -21.65 4.90 29.13
N LYS A 297 -20.31 4.83 29.14
CA LYS A 297 -19.49 4.87 27.91
C LYS A 297 -19.53 3.51 27.22
N LYS A 298 -19.78 3.51 25.92
CA LYS A 298 -19.73 2.32 25.05
C LYS A 298 -18.80 2.53 23.86
N GLY A 299 -18.11 1.47 23.46
CA GLY A 299 -17.36 1.42 22.21
C GLY A 299 -18.31 1.40 21.01
N LEU A 300 -17.89 1.99 19.92
CA LEU A 300 -18.70 2.08 18.69
C LEU A 300 -19.04 0.70 18.14
N GLU A 301 -18.07 -0.22 18.14
CA GLU A 301 -18.27 -1.58 17.67
C GLU A 301 -19.33 -2.31 18.51
N THR A 302 -19.25 -2.23 19.83
CA THR A 302 -20.23 -2.81 20.76
C THR A 302 -21.66 -2.35 20.45
N VAL A 303 -21.84 -1.05 20.20
CA VAL A 303 -23.15 -0.48 19.87
C VAL A 303 -23.64 -0.94 18.51
N LEU A 304 -22.75 -0.95 17.49
CA LEU A 304 -23.12 -1.32 16.12
C LEU A 304 -23.32 -2.83 15.92
N ALA A 305 -22.64 -3.67 16.69
CA ALA A 305 -22.84 -5.11 16.68
C ALA A 305 -24.21 -5.53 17.25
N ALA A 306 -24.70 -4.80 18.26
CA ALA A 306 -25.97 -5.11 18.93
C ALA A 306 -26.80 -3.85 19.25
N PRO A 307 -27.30 -3.11 18.23
CA PRO A 307 -28.02 -1.85 18.45
C PRO A 307 -29.25 -1.98 19.35
N SER A 308 -29.93 -3.14 19.32
CA SER A 308 -31.09 -3.42 20.18
C SER A 308 -30.75 -3.50 21.66
N ASN A 309 -29.52 -3.83 22.03
CA ASN A 309 -29.03 -3.87 23.40
C ASN A 309 -28.64 -2.48 23.93
N TYR A 310 -28.36 -1.54 23.00
CA TYR A 310 -27.92 -0.17 23.30
C TYR A 310 -28.75 0.88 22.55
N PRO A 311 -30.10 0.86 22.63
CA PRO A 311 -30.97 1.66 21.80
C PRO A 311 -30.74 3.17 21.94
N ASN A 312 -30.47 3.66 23.16
CA ASN A 312 -30.23 5.08 23.42
C ASN A 312 -28.88 5.55 22.84
N HIS A 313 -27.82 4.77 23.03
CA HIS A 313 -26.50 5.06 22.41
C HIS A 313 -26.59 5.06 20.87
N PHE A 314 -27.33 4.09 20.33
CA PHE A 314 -27.52 4.00 18.88
C PHE A 314 -28.36 5.16 18.32
N ALA A 315 -29.39 5.62 19.07
CA ALA A 315 -30.19 6.77 18.70
C ALA A 315 -29.36 8.07 18.66
N VAL A 316 -28.45 8.26 19.62
CA VAL A 316 -27.50 9.38 19.66
C VAL A 316 -26.55 9.30 18.49
N LEU A 317 -25.95 8.12 18.19
CA LEU A 317 -25.04 7.95 17.03
C LEU A 317 -25.73 8.34 15.70
N LYS A 318 -27.01 8.00 15.56
CA LYS A 318 -27.78 8.32 14.35
C LYS A 318 -28.28 9.77 14.30
N GLY A 319 -28.20 10.54 15.40
CA GLY A 319 -28.80 11.87 15.50
C GLY A 319 -30.32 11.86 15.62
N LEU A 320 -30.92 10.75 16.10
CA LEU A 320 -32.36 10.63 16.28
C LEU A 320 -32.86 11.24 17.59
N THR A 321 -31.96 11.45 18.55
CA THR A 321 -32.24 12.09 19.84
C THR A 321 -31.12 13.06 20.16
N ASP A 322 -31.50 14.18 20.80
CA ASP A 322 -30.53 15.09 21.40
C ASP A 322 -29.83 14.40 22.58
N SER A 323 -28.62 14.82 22.87
CA SER A 323 -27.79 14.26 23.94
C SER A 323 -27.30 15.32 24.92
N GLU A 324 -26.85 14.89 26.09
CA GLU A 324 -26.15 15.74 27.04
C GLU A 324 -24.78 16.17 26.50
N ASP A 325 -24.15 17.16 27.16
CA ASP A 325 -22.78 17.57 26.87
C ASP A 325 -21.80 16.39 27.01
N ASP A 326 -20.76 16.32 26.20
CA ASP A 326 -19.78 15.24 26.20
C ASP A 326 -20.35 13.82 26.00
N ALA A 327 -21.50 13.72 25.32
CA ALA A 327 -22.06 12.42 24.95
C ALA A 327 -21.26 11.73 23.83
N LEU A 328 -20.54 12.49 23.00
CA LEU A 328 -19.67 11.98 21.95
C LEU A 328 -18.24 12.42 22.19
N PHE A 329 -17.28 11.53 21.94
CA PHE A 329 -15.87 11.83 22.06
C PHE A 329 -15.19 11.68 20.68
N VAL A 330 -14.58 12.76 20.22
CA VAL A 330 -13.81 12.78 18.96
C VAL A 330 -12.32 12.87 19.26
N LYS A 331 -11.58 11.85 18.88
CA LYS A 331 -10.16 11.71 19.17
C LYS A 331 -9.31 12.29 18.04
N ALA A 332 -8.48 13.26 18.37
CA ALA A 332 -7.41 13.76 17.51
C ALA A 332 -6.22 12.79 17.52
N ASN A 333 -6.11 11.95 16.50
CA ASN A 333 -4.94 11.08 16.34
C ASN A 333 -3.79 11.83 15.68
N ASN A 334 -3.40 12.94 16.30
CA ASN A 334 -2.36 13.83 15.82
C ASN A 334 -0.98 13.19 15.92
N ARG A 335 -0.25 13.15 14.80
CA ARG A 335 1.10 12.57 14.71
C ARG A 335 1.95 13.29 13.69
N VAL A 336 3.24 13.38 14.00
CA VAL A 336 4.27 13.82 13.07
C VAL A 336 5.30 12.70 12.92
N TYR A 337 5.71 12.46 11.69
CA TYR A 337 6.68 11.42 11.37
C TYR A 337 7.87 12.03 10.65
N THR A 338 9.04 11.50 10.92
CA THR A 338 10.27 11.79 10.18
C THR A 338 10.90 10.49 9.72
N SER A 339 11.37 10.44 8.46
CA SER A 339 12.04 9.27 7.89
C SER A 339 13.17 9.77 7.01
N ARG A 340 14.42 9.51 7.38
CA ARG A 340 15.62 10.03 6.71
C ARG A 340 16.71 8.99 6.62
N GLY A 341 17.58 9.15 5.64
CA GLY A 341 18.69 8.21 5.52
C GLY A 341 19.60 8.46 4.33
N VAL A 342 20.63 7.64 4.28
CA VAL A 342 21.54 7.52 3.14
C VAL A 342 21.66 6.06 2.77
N GLN A 343 21.59 5.77 1.47
CA GLN A 343 21.81 4.43 0.95
C GLN A 343 22.72 4.47 -0.28
N THR A 344 23.61 3.49 -0.39
CA THR A 344 24.51 3.34 -1.53
C THR A 344 24.45 1.91 -2.04
N LYS A 345 24.41 1.78 -3.35
CA LYS A 345 24.43 0.52 -4.07
C LYS A 345 25.60 0.49 -5.04
N LEU A 346 26.34 -0.61 -5.06
CA LEU A 346 27.44 -0.92 -5.96
C LEU A 346 26.99 -2.07 -6.85
N ASP A 347 27.05 -1.89 -8.16
CA ASP A 347 26.78 -2.92 -9.15
C ASP A 347 28.09 -3.23 -9.90
N TYR A 348 28.52 -4.50 -9.88
CA TYR A 348 29.71 -4.95 -10.60
C TYR A 348 29.45 -6.24 -11.37
N HIS A 349 29.61 -6.21 -12.69
CA HIS A 349 29.43 -7.38 -13.51
C HIS A 349 30.65 -7.69 -14.38
N TRP A 350 30.88 -8.97 -14.61
CA TRP A 350 32.02 -9.44 -15.44
C TRP A 350 31.72 -10.78 -16.12
N TYR A 351 32.47 -11.06 -17.15
CA TYR A 351 32.48 -12.37 -17.80
C TYR A 351 33.68 -13.16 -17.34
N GLY A 352 33.43 -14.36 -16.81
CA GLY A 352 34.45 -15.32 -16.45
C GLY A 352 34.91 -16.18 -17.65
N LYS A 353 35.81 -17.13 -17.35
CA LYS A 353 36.18 -18.15 -18.34
C LYS A 353 34.96 -18.95 -18.78
N SER A 354 34.96 -19.43 -20.04
CA SER A 354 33.84 -20.24 -20.59
C SER A 354 32.50 -19.55 -20.73
N GLY A 355 32.45 -18.19 -20.74
CA GLY A 355 31.24 -17.42 -20.97
C GLY A 355 30.29 -17.33 -19.77
N ILE A 356 30.76 -17.64 -18.58
CA ILE A 356 29.98 -17.46 -17.36
C ILE A 356 29.83 -15.96 -17.09
N PHE A 357 28.58 -15.49 -16.96
CA PHE A 357 28.30 -14.12 -16.56
C PHE A 357 28.11 -14.05 -15.03
N HIS A 358 28.78 -13.09 -14.44
CA HIS A 358 28.74 -12.81 -13.01
C HIS A 358 28.22 -11.39 -12.80
N ASP A 359 27.38 -11.21 -11.78
CA ASP A 359 26.82 -9.92 -11.38
C ASP A 359 26.75 -9.87 -9.87
N LEU A 360 27.42 -8.89 -9.26
CA LEU A 360 27.49 -8.68 -7.82
C LEU A 360 26.91 -7.31 -7.50
N GLU A 361 25.87 -7.32 -6.69
CA GLU A 361 25.29 -6.10 -6.11
C GLU A 361 25.54 -6.09 -4.61
N ILE A 362 26.12 -5.00 -4.10
CA ILE A 362 26.30 -4.75 -2.67
C ILE A 362 25.64 -3.45 -2.34
N GLY A 363 24.80 -3.44 -1.30
CA GLY A 363 24.14 -2.22 -0.84
C GLY A 363 24.24 -2.05 0.67
N THR A 364 24.26 -0.80 1.09
CA THR A 364 24.19 -0.41 2.50
C THR A 364 23.25 0.76 2.68
N ARG A 365 22.54 0.80 3.80
CA ARG A 365 21.61 1.87 4.17
C ARG A 365 21.74 2.17 5.66
N LEU A 366 21.93 3.44 5.97
CA LEU A 366 21.74 4.00 7.31
C LEU A 366 20.42 4.76 7.30
N HIS A 367 19.52 4.43 8.20
CA HIS A 367 18.17 4.96 8.27
C HIS A 367 17.82 5.36 9.70
N TYR A 368 17.10 6.47 9.82
CA TYR A 368 16.45 6.92 11.05
C TYR A 368 15.00 7.24 10.76
N ASP A 369 14.10 6.75 11.60
CA ASP A 369 12.71 7.18 11.61
C ASP A 369 12.15 7.43 13.00
N GLU A 370 11.10 8.24 13.07
CA GLU A 370 10.46 8.68 14.29
C GLU A 370 8.97 8.90 14.08
N GLU A 371 8.16 8.52 15.07
CA GLU A 371 6.76 8.91 15.23
C GLU A 371 6.61 9.73 16.50
N ASP A 372 6.28 11.01 16.38
CA ASP A 372 5.81 11.86 17.47
C ASP A 372 4.29 11.79 17.57
N ARG A 373 3.77 11.28 18.69
CA ARG A 373 2.36 11.11 18.98
C ARG A 373 1.94 12.07 20.08
N PHE A 374 1.02 13.00 19.75
CA PHE A 374 0.51 14.00 20.68
C PHE A 374 -1.01 14.11 20.52
N GLN A 375 -1.77 13.27 21.23
CA GLN A 375 -3.18 13.01 21.01
C GLN A 375 -4.05 13.53 22.15
N TRP A 376 -5.28 13.93 21.80
CA TRP A 376 -6.31 14.36 22.74
C TRP A 376 -7.69 13.90 22.27
N GLU A 377 -8.73 14.20 23.04
CA GLU A 377 -10.11 13.84 22.72
C GLU A 377 -11.02 14.98 23.14
N ASP A 378 -11.78 15.53 22.19
CA ASP A 378 -12.73 16.61 22.39
C ASP A 378 -14.13 16.05 22.61
N GLY A 379 -14.95 16.74 23.42
CA GLY A 379 -16.32 16.37 23.71
C GLY A 379 -17.33 17.10 22.82
N TYR A 380 -18.38 16.37 22.44
CA TYR A 380 -19.48 16.86 21.61
C TYR A 380 -20.82 16.38 22.14
N ARG A 381 -21.89 17.09 21.76
CA ARG A 381 -23.28 16.65 21.91
C ARG A 381 -23.97 16.60 20.55
N ILE A 382 -25.06 15.85 20.47
CA ILE A 382 -26.02 15.92 19.39
C ILE A 382 -27.14 16.86 19.79
N GLN A 383 -27.48 17.82 18.94
CA GLN A 383 -28.64 18.70 19.07
C GLN A 383 -29.26 18.92 17.70
N ASN A 384 -30.54 18.52 17.52
CA ASN A 384 -31.25 18.57 16.24
C ASN A 384 -30.49 17.83 15.10
N ALA A 385 -29.88 16.70 15.40
CA ALA A 385 -29.03 15.90 14.52
C ALA A 385 -27.68 16.53 14.13
N ASP A 386 -27.30 17.68 14.66
CA ASP A 386 -26.00 18.32 14.44
C ASP A 386 -25.04 18.04 15.61
N MET A 387 -23.75 17.87 15.33
CA MET A 387 -22.70 17.77 16.32
C MET A 387 -22.26 19.16 16.78
N LEU A 388 -22.35 19.44 18.07
CA LEU A 388 -21.92 20.69 18.69
C LEU A 388 -20.81 20.41 19.70
N SER A 389 -19.68 21.14 19.59
CA SER A 389 -18.56 21.05 20.53
C SER A 389 -18.98 21.49 21.93
N THR A 390 -18.61 20.71 22.94
CA THR A 390 -18.94 20.98 24.36
C THR A 390 -17.71 21.14 25.23
N SER A 391 -16.64 20.40 24.96
CA SER A 391 -15.38 20.52 25.71
C SER A 391 -14.15 20.32 24.83
N GLU A 392 -13.09 21.07 25.12
CA GLU A 392 -11.78 20.87 24.49
C GLU A 392 -10.94 19.90 25.32
N GLY A 393 -10.33 18.94 24.63
CA GLY A 393 -9.48 17.95 25.25
C GLY A 393 -8.09 18.46 25.61
N ILE A 394 -7.55 17.93 26.68
CA ILE A 394 -6.17 18.23 27.08
C ILE A 394 -5.20 17.56 26.10
N LYS A 395 -4.40 18.33 25.39
CA LYS A 395 -3.41 17.83 24.43
C LYS A 395 -2.42 16.89 25.11
N GLY A 396 -2.19 15.72 24.50
CA GLY A 396 -1.36 14.65 25.05
C GLY A 396 -2.10 13.64 25.96
N ALA A 397 -3.31 13.94 26.45
CA ALA A 397 -4.02 13.09 27.42
C ALA A 397 -4.44 11.71 26.85
N LYS A 398 -4.43 11.53 25.52
CA LYS A 398 -4.76 10.25 24.84
C LYS A 398 -3.56 9.60 24.13
N GLY A 399 -2.38 10.20 24.23
CA GLY A 399 -1.11 9.70 23.71
C GLY A 399 -0.08 10.81 23.66
N ASN A 400 1.04 10.65 24.38
CA ASN A 400 2.08 11.65 24.53
C ASN A 400 3.45 10.98 24.55
N ARG A 401 3.93 10.60 23.37
CA ARG A 401 5.15 9.79 23.26
C ARG A 401 5.85 9.97 21.92
N ILE A 402 7.14 9.68 21.91
CA ILE A 402 8.00 9.60 20.72
C ILE A 402 8.50 8.16 20.60
N SER A 403 8.28 7.53 19.46
CA SER A 403 8.88 6.26 19.11
C SER A 403 9.88 6.46 17.98
N SER A 404 11.06 5.90 18.08
CA SER A 404 12.14 6.09 17.10
C SER A 404 12.84 4.79 16.76
N ALA A 405 13.48 4.77 15.59
CA ALA A 405 14.35 3.69 15.18
C ALA A 405 15.59 4.20 14.45
N THR A 406 16.72 3.56 14.74
CA THR A 406 17.94 3.69 13.95
C THR A 406 18.30 2.33 13.40
N ALA A 407 18.44 2.21 12.08
CA ALA A 407 18.71 0.94 11.42
C ALA A 407 19.90 1.06 10.48
N TRP A 408 20.80 0.09 10.57
CA TRP A 408 21.87 -0.13 9.60
C TRP A 408 21.65 -1.47 8.91
N ALA A 409 21.43 -1.39 7.60
CA ALA A 409 21.18 -2.55 6.76
C ALA A 409 22.26 -2.67 5.70
N THR A 410 22.82 -3.86 5.52
CA THR A 410 23.78 -4.16 4.46
C THR A 410 23.42 -5.47 3.79
N TYR A 411 23.53 -5.55 2.48
CA TYR A 411 23.28 -6.77 1.73
C TYR A 411 24.33 -7.00 0.63
N ALA A 412 24.48 -8.26 0.26
CA ALA A 412 25.17 -8.69 -0.94
C ALA A 412 24.29 -9.68 -1.69
N MET A 413 24.11 -9.45 -2.99
CA MET A 413 23.42 -10.34 -3.90
C MET A 413 24.36 -10.67 -5.05
N TYR A 414 24.63 -11.96 -5.21
CA TYR A 414 25.45 -12.44 -6.31
C TYR A 414 24.59 -13.20 -7.30
N LYS A 415 24.80 -12.99 -8.59
CA LYS A 415 24.09 -13.67 -9.67
C LYS A 415 25.06 -14.29 -10.64
N LEU A 416 24.90 -15.56 -10.87
CA LEU A 416 25.65 -16.32 -11.87
C LEU A 416 24.72 -16.77 -12.98
N LYS A 417 25.14 -16.59 -14.25
CA LYS A 417 24.40 -17.12 -15.40
C LYS A 417 25.33 -18.00 -16.26
N TYR A 418 24.86 -19.21 -16.56
CA TYR A 418 25.56 -20.14 -17.41
C TYR A 418 24.59 -21.14 -18.06
N ASN A 419 24.66 -21.29 -19.39
CA ASN A 419 23.89 -22.28 -20.16
C ASN A 419 22.41 -22.40 -19.75
N GLY A 420 21.70 -21.29 -19.69
CA GLY A 420 20.28 -21.24 -19.29
C GLY A 420 20.02 -21.24 -17.79
N LEU A 421 21.00 -21.59 -16.96
CA LEU A 421 20.90 -21.48 -15.50
C LEU A 421 21.24 -20.07 -15.03
N SER A 422 20.38 -19.49 -14.21
CA SER A 422 20.70 -18.34 -13.37
C SER A 422 20.56 -18.75 -11.92
N LEU A 423 21.58 -18.47 -11.10
CA LEU A 423 21.58 -18.73 -9.65
C LEU A 423 21.86 -17.42 -8.92
N SER A 424 21.10 -17.13 -7.88
CA SER A 424 21.20 -15.86 -7.14
C SER A 424 21.17 -16.08 -5.63
N PRO A 425 22.33 -16.46 -4.99
CA PRO A 425 22.44 -16.39 -3.54
C PRO A 425 22.53 -14.92 -3.07
N GLY A 426 21.91 -14.63 -1.93
CA GLY A 426 21.92 -13.32 -1.31
C GLY A 426 21.92 -13.41 0.20
N LEU A 427 22.45 -12.37 0.83
CA LEU A 427 22.51 -12.23 2.27
C LEU A 427 22.27 -10.77 2.64
N ARG A 428 21.41 -10.54 3.64
CA ARG A 428 21.20 -9.23 4.25
C ARG A 428 21.43 -9.33 5.76
N VAL A 429 22.01 -8.28 6.31
CA VAL A 429 22.15 -8.06 7.75
C VAL A 429 21.43 -6.75 8.08
N GLU A 430 20.57 -6.80 9.08
CA GLU A 430 19.91 -5.63 9.67
C GLU A 430 20.30 -5.50 11.13
N SER A 431 20.82 -4.35 11.54
CA SER A 431 21.04 -3.99 12.94
C SER A 431 20.13 -2.82 13.28
N ILE A 432 19.21 -3.03 14.21
CA ILE A 432 18.12 -2.09 14.48
C ILE A 432 18.10 -1.78 15.97
N LYS A 433 18.07 -0.51 16.31
CA LYS A 433 17.82 0.02 17.65
C LYS A 433 16.47 0.75 17.62
N LEU A 434 15.54 0.29 18.44
CA LEU A 434 14.17 0.82 18.59
C LEU A 434 14.07 1.49 19.96
N GLY A 435 13.52 2.68 20.01
CA GLY A 435 13.34 3.45 21.23
C GLY A 435 11.91 3.96 21.40
N ARG A 436 11.53 4.23 22.63
CA ARG A 436 10.31 4.97 22.97
C ARG A 436 10.54 5.82 24.19
N GLU A 437 10.11 7.07 24.10
CA GLU A 437 10.00 8.02 25.19
C GLU A 437 8.51 8.32 25.42
N ASP A 438 8.01 8.06 26.62
CA ASP A 438 6.61 8.30 27.02
C ASP A 438 6.60 9.37 28.10
N PHE A 439 5.95 10.50 27.82
CA PHE A 439 5.94 11.68 28.69
C PHE A 439 4.76 11.67 29.68
N GLY A 440 3.93 10.63 29.66
CA GLY A 440 2.73 10.54 30.48
C GLY A 440 1.56 11.40 29.95
N LYS A 441 0.35 10.97 30.29
CA LYS A 441 -0.90 11.56 29.78
C LYS A 441 -1.29 12.87 30.50
N SER A 442 -0.70 13.16 31.66
CA SER A 442 -0.92 14.37 32.46
C SER A 442 0.13 15.46 32.24
N ASN A 443 1.05 15.27 31.28
CA ASN A 443 2.21 16.14 31.05
C ASN A 443 2.19 16.76 29.64
N PRO A 444 1.30 17.73 29.36
CA PRO A 444 1.21 18.32 28.01
C PRO A 444 2.45 19.10 27.60
N ASN A 445 3.25 19.57 28.57
CA ASN A 445 4.48 20.32 28.31
C ASN A 445 5.72 19.44 28.09
N ARG A 446 5.57 18.11 28.20
CA ARG A 446 6.66 17.15 28.00
C ARG A 446 7.91 17.43 28.83
N ASN A 447 7.73 17.90 30.06
CA ASN A 447 8.84 17.99 30.99
C ASN A 447 9.26 16.59 31.47
N SER A 448 10.41 16.44 32.10
CA SER A 448 10.99 15.17 32.49
C SER A 448 10.35 14.48 33.69
N SER A 449 9.30 15.06 34.30
CA SER A 449 8.73 14.55 35.57
C SER A 449 8.10 13.15 35.42
N ASP A 450 7.50 12.86 34.27
CA ASP A 450 6.78 11.61 33.99
C ASP A 450 7.40 10.81 32.86
N LEU A 451 8.63 11.17 32.46
CA LEU A 451 9.33 10.52 31.35
C LEU A 451 9.71 9.08 31.69
N SER A 452 9.18 8.15 30.92
CA SER A 452 9.67 6.78 30.90
C SER A 452 10.25 6.42 29.53
N SER A 453 11.35 5.70 29.53
CA SER A 453 12.05 5.31 28.29
C SER A 453 12.22 3.81 28.23
N ARG A 454 12.11 3.24 27.04
CA ARG A 454 12.43 1.84 26.79
C ARG A 454 13.13 1.68 25.45
N GLU A 455 13.97 0.66 25.34
CA GLU A 455 14.73 0.36 24.16
C GLU A 455 14.71 -1.16 23.86
N ASN A 456 14.71 -1.50 22.59
CA ASN A 456 14.94 -2.87 22.10
C ASN A 456 15.97 -2.82 20.98
N GLN A 457 16.90 -3.77 20.97
CA GLN A 457 17.93 -3.86 19.94
C GLN A 457 18.02 -5.27 19.40
N ILE A 458 18.04 -5.38 18.08
CA ILE A 458 18.16 -6.66 17.40
C ILE A 458 19.16 -6.60 16.26
N THR A 459 19.70 -7.76 15.92
CA THR A 459 20.47 -7.99 14.69
C THR A 459 19.90 -9.21 13.99
N ALA A 460 19.46 -9.04 12.75
CA ALA A 460 18.87 -10.10 11.94
C ALA A 460 19.78 -10.47 10.76
N LEU A 461 19.93 -11.78 10.53
CA LEU A 461 20.59 -12.34 9.36
C LEU A 461 19.51 -12.93 8.43
N ILE A 462 19.47 -12.46 7.20
CA ILE A 462 18.40 -12.75 6.23
C ILE A 462 19.05 -13.35 4.96
N PRO A 463 19.30 -14.66 4.92
CA PRO A 463 19.80 -15.36 3.74
C PRO A 463 18.67 -15.63 2.74
N GLY A 464 19.04 -15.77 1.47
CA GLY A 464 18.15 -16.24 0.44
C GLY A 464 18.92 -16.77 -0.76
N ILE A 465 18.29 -17.69 -1.49
CA ILE A 465 18.83 -18.24 -2.73
C ILE A 465 17.69 -18.47 -3.70
N GLY A 466 17.90 -18.08 -4.95
CA GLY A 466 16.96 -18.35 -6.01
C GLY A 466 17.66 -18.90 -7.25
N PHE A 467 16.94 -19.66 -8.04
CA PHE A 467 17.39 -20.13 -9.35
C PHE A 467 16.32 -19.87 -10.43
N ASN A 468 16.77 -19.77 -11.65
CA ASN A 468 15.94 -19.83 -12.84
C ASN A 468 16.67 -20.65 -13.91
N TYR A 469 16.00 -21.65 -14.47
CA TYR A 469 16.53 -22.45 -15.56
C TYR A 469 15.65 -22.30 -16.79
N THR A 470 16.24 -21.81 -17.85
CA THR A 470 15.61 -21.59 -19.15
C THR A 470 15.84 -22.81 -20.04
N PHE A 471 14.84 -23.67 -20.20
CA PHE A 471 14.89 -24.84 -21.06
C PHE A 471 14.86 -24.47 -22.54
N SER A 472 14.09 -23.43 -22.86
CA SER A 472 13.96 -22.89 -24.21
C SER A 472 13.44 -21.46 -24.14
N ASN A 473 13.34 -20.79 -25.28
CA ASN A 473 12.69 -19.47 -25.37
C ASN A 473 11.20 -19.50 -24.97
N GLN A 474 10.63 -20.69 -24.84
CA GLN A 474 9.21 -20.89 -24.55
C GLN A 474 8.93 -21.33 -23.12
N LEU A 475 9.93 -21.84 -22.39
CA LEU A 475 9.74 -22.41 -21.05
C LEU A 475 10.92 -22.16 -20.15
N SER A 476 10.69 -21.63 -18.99
CA SER A 476 11.62 -21.60 -17.86
C SER A 476 10.95 -22.06 -16.58
N VAL A 477 11.76 -22.59 -15.66
CA VAL A 477 11.37 -22.98 -14.30
C VAL A 477 12.26 -22.24 -13.33
N PHE A 478 11.67 -21.70 -12.29
CA PHE A 478 12.38 -20.96 -11.26
C PHE A 478 11.91 -21.39 -9.87
N GLY A 479 12.72 -21.13 -8.90
CA GLY A 479 12.36 -21.36 -7.51
C GLY A 479 13.31 -20.66 -6.55
N GLY A 480 12.96 -20.65 -5.29
CA GLY A 480 13.78 -20.00 -4.29
C GLY A 480 13.37 -20.32 -2.86
N LEU A 481 14.30 -20.01 -1.99
CA LEU A 481 14.18 -20.13 -0.55
C LEU A 481 14.77 -18.87 0.08
N HIS A 482 14.09 -18.26 1.04
CA HIS A 482 14.65 -17.15 1.79
C HIS A 482 14.07 -17.07 3.20
N LYS A 483 14.85 -16.51 4.12
CA LYS A 483 14.35 -16.11 5.42
C LYS A 483 13.61 -14.79 5.29
N GLY A 484 12.36 -14.75 5.75
CA GLY A 484 11.58 -13.53 5.93
C GLY A 484 11.83 -12.94 7.31
N PHE A 485 11.72 -11.62 7.39
CA PHE A 485 11.95 -10.86 8.60
C PHE A 485 11.03 -9.62 8.64
N SER A 486 10.51 -9.30 9.85
CA SER A 486 9.89 -7.99 10.15
C SER A 486 10.37 -7.52 11.51
N PRO A 487 10.72 -6.23 11.69
CA PRO A 487 11.18 -5.69 12.95
C PRO A 487 10.19 -5.91 14.09
N PRO A 488 10.66 -6.14 15.33
CA PRO A 488 9.81 -6.14 16.52
C PRO A 488 9.45 -4.70 16.93
N GLY A 489 8.65 -4.57 17.98
CA GLY A 489 8.43 -3.29 18.65
C GLY A 489 9.60 -2.89 19.57
N ASN A 490 9.35 -1.83 20.34
CA ASN A 490 10.35 -1.21 21.24
C ASN A 490 10.31 -1.80 22.67
N THR A 491 9.53 -2.85 22.93
CA THR A 491 9.51 -3.52 24.23
C THR A 491 10.77 -4.37 24.40
N PRO A 492 11.53 -4.19 25.50
CA PRO A 492 12.77 -4.95 25.71
C PRO A 492 12.56 -6.47 25.60
N GLY A 493 13.35 -7.13 24.77
CA GLY A 493 13.30 -8.58 24.56
C GLY A 493 12.21 -9.07 23.60
N GLU A 494 11.43 -8.20 23.01
CA GLU A 494 10.46 -8.56 21.98
C GLU A 494 11.17 -9.09 20.74
N GLN A 495 10.70 -10.25 20.25
CA GLN A 495 11.32 -10.96 19.14
C GLN A 495 10.75 -10.50 17.79
N ALA A 496 11.60 -10.49 16.78
CA ALA A 496 11.21 -10.22 15.41
C ALA A 496 10.23 -11.28 14.85
N GLU A 497 9.39 -10.87 13.91
CA GLU A 497 8.67 -11.82 13.06
C GLU A 497 9.66 -12.48 12.11
N GLU A 498 9.62 -13.79 12.03
CA GLU A 498 10.48 -14.59 11.16
C GLU A 498 9.66 -15.61 10.38
N SER A 499 10.08 -15.87 9.15
CA SER A 499 9.50 -16.93 8.32
C SER A 499 10.56 -17.60 7.45
N ILE A 500 10.29 -18.84 7.03
CA ILE A 500 11.02 -19.49 5.92
C ILE A 500 10.06 -19.58 4.74
N ASN A 501 10.44 -18.96 3.65
CA ASN A 501 9.60 -18.80 2.46
C ASN A 501 10.14 -19.64 1.32
N TYR A 502 9.30 -20.51 0.77
CA TYR A 502 9.57 -21.41 -0.34
C TYR A 502 8.73 -21.02 -1.55
N GLU A 503 9.33 -21.10 -2.73
CA GLU A 503 8.58 -20.92 -3.98
C GLU A 503 9.13 -21.81 -5.09
N LEU A 504 8.22 -22.26 -5.96
CA LEU A 504 8.55 -22.94 -7.21
C LEU A 504 7.56 -22.49 -8.29
N GLY A 505 8.06 -22.13 -9.43
CA GLY A 505 7.20 -21.64 -10.51
C GLY A 505 7.73 -21.97 -11.89
N SER A 506 6.87 -21.78 -12.88
CA SER A 506 7.20 -21.90 -14.30
C SER A 506 6.70 -20.68 -15.07
N ARG A 507 7.46 -20.27 -16.08
CA ARG A 507 7.08 -19.25 -17.04
C ARG A 507 7.08 -19.84 -18.42
N PHE A 508 6.03 -19.57 -19.18
CA PHE A 508 5.89 -20.09 -20.53
C PHE A 508 5.42 -19.02 -21.53
N SER A 509 5.77 -19.21 -22.80
CA SER A 509 5.35 -18.36 -23.91
C SER A 509 5.24 -19.23 -25.18
N ILE A 510 4.01 -19.60 -25.56
CA ILE A 510 3.73 -20.51 -26.67
C ILE A 510 2.77 -19.81 -27.64
N GLY A 511 3.29 -19.35 -28.76
CA GLY A 511 2.52 -18.57 -29.71
C GLY A 511 1.95 -17.30 -29.06
N ARG A 512 0.63 -17.15 -29.06
CA ARG A 512 -0.08 -16.00 -28.48
C ARG A 512 -0.40 -16.15 -27.00
N LEU A 513 -0.11 -17.31 -26.41
CA LEU A 513 -0.34 -17.59 -25.00
C LEU A 513 0.97 -17.45 -24.22
N SER A 514 0.99 -16.65 -23.18
CA SER A 514 2.06 -16.62 -22.20
C SER A 514 1.53 -16.59 -20.79
N GLY A 515 2.31 -17.06 -19.84
CA GLY A 515 1.85 -17.09 -18.47
C GLY A 515 2.91 -17.48 -17.46
N GLU A 516 2.51 -17.44 -16.21
CA GLU A 516 3.31 -17.83 -15.05
C GLU A 516 2.41 -18.62 -14.11
N PHE A 517 2.94 -19.71 -13.57
CA PHE A 517 2.32 -20.51 -12.51
C PHE A 517 3.31 -20.65 -11.37
N ILE A 518 2.88 -20.35 -10.13
CA ILE A 518 3.72 -20.37 -8.94
C ILE A 518 2.99 -21.06 -7.81
N GLY A 519 3.66 -22.03 -7.17
CA GLY A 519 3.31 -22.53 -5.84
C GLY A 519 4.20 -21.89 -4.79
N PHE A 520 3.66 -21.54 -3.64
CA PHE A 520 4.43 -20.98 -2.53
C PHE A 520 3.97 -21.56 -1.19
N PHE A 521 4.92 -21.60 -0.24
CA PHE A 521 4.70 -21.97 1.14
C PHE A 521 5.57 -21.09 2.05
N ASN A 522 4.95 -20.43 3.03
CA ASN A 522 5.62 -19.58 4.01
C ASN A 522 5.33 -20.14 5.41
N ASP A 523 6.37 -20.49 6.13
CA ASP A 523 6.33 -21.01 7.50
C ASP A 523 6.74 -19.90 8.46
N TYR A 524 5.75 -19.29 9.13
CA TYR A 524 5.97 -18.25 10.14
C TYR A 524 6.16 -18.88 11.50
N SER A 525 7.35 -18.73 12.08
CA SER A 525 7.66 -19.19 13.42
C SER A 525 7.17 -18.24 14.52
N ASN A 526 7.11 -16.94 14.22
CA ASN A 526 6.65 -15.90 15.11
C ASN A 526 5.96 -14.78 14.30
N LEU A 527 4.65 -14.82 14.21
CA LEU A 527 3.86 -13.73 13.59
C LEU A 527 3.71 -12.61 14.62
N LEU A 528 3.89 -11.36 14.20
CA LEU A 528 3.64 -10.19 15.03
C LEU A 528 2.29 -9.56 14.67
N GLY A 529 1.38 -9.52 15.64
CA GLY A 529 0.21 -8.65 15.63
C GLY A 529 0.59 -7.23 16.08
N SER A 530 -0.23 -6.25 15.73
CA SER A 530 -0.06 -4.86 16.15
C SER A 530 -1.39 -4.28 16.58
N ASP A 531 -1.43 -3.59 17.71
CA ASP A 531 -2.61 -2.86 18.17
C ASP A 531 -2.87 -1.64 17.29
N LEU A 532 -3.62 -1.84 16.21
CA LEU A 532 -4.02 -0.79 15.27
C LEU A 532 -5.48 -0.38 15.50
N ALA A 533 -5.72 0.91 15.73
CA ALA A 533 -7.08 1.44 15.81
C ALA A 533 -7.89 1.23 14.50
N ALA A 534 -7.22 1.05 13.38
CA ALA A 534 -7.84 0.74 12.09
C ALA A 534 -8.47 -0.66 12.05
N SER A 535 -8.07 -1.56 12.95
CA SER A 535 -8.54 -2.93 13.07
C SER A 535 -9.36 -3.19 14.35
N GLY A 536 -9.84 -2.13 15.00
CA GLY A 536 -10.61 -2.26 16.24
C GLY A 536 -9.78 -2.18 17.53
N GLY A 537 -8.45 -2.12 17.45
CA GLY A 537 -7.59 -1.98 18.61
C GLY A 537 -7.58 -0.57 19.23
N THR A 538 -6.88 -0.42 20.35
CA THR A 538 -6.76 0.87 21.07
C THR A 538 -5.91 1.88 20.30
N GLY A 539 -5.12 1.40 19.32
CA GLY A 539 -4.19 2.18 18.53
C GLY A 539 -2.92 2.53 19.31
N SER A 540 -2.55 1.71 20.29
CA SER A 540 -1.29 1.85 21.01
C SER A 540 -0.11 1.63 20.10
N LEU A 541 -0.25 0.84 19.03
CA LEU A 541 0.78 0.31 18.14
C LEU A 541 1.78 -0.59 18.86
N ASP A 542 1.46 -1.04 20.06
CA ASP A 542 2.26 -2.07 20.70
C ASP A 542 2.12 -3.38 19.91
N GLN A 543 3.22 -4.09 19.76
CA GLN A 543 3.24 -5.38 19.07
C GLN A 543 3.10 -6.51 20.08
N PHE A 544 2.61 -7.64 19.60
CA PHE A 544 2.50 -8.86 20.40
C PHE A 544 2.76 -10.09 19.53
N ASN A 545 3.21 -11.18 20.16
CA ASN A 545 3.44 -12.44 19.47
C ASN A 545 2.10 -13.14 19.18
N ALA A 546 1.75 -13.26 17.92
CA ALA A 546 0.54 -13.93 17.43
C ALA A 546 0.79 -15.39 17.02
N GLY A 547 1.87 -16.00 17.54
CA GLY A 547 2.17 -17.42 17.34
C GLY A 547 2.69 -17.77 15.95
N SER A 548 2.54 -19.05 15.58
CA SER A 548 2.99 -19.58 14.29
C SER A 548 1.84 -19.66 13.26
N VAL A 549 2.18 -19.44 12.00
CA VAL A 549 1.21 -19.45 10.89
C VAL A 549 1.84 -20.15 9.68
N HIS A 550 1.08 -21.04 9.04
CA HIS A 550 1.40 -21.54 7.71
C HIS A 550 0.60 -20.83 6.65
N VAL A 551 1.28 -20.31 5.65
CA VAL A 551 0.63 -19.72 4.48
C VAL A 551 1.05 -20.49 3.23
N SER A 552 0.09 -21.08 2.53
CA SER A 552 0.32 -21.78 1.26
C SER A 552 -0.59 -21.26 0.18
N GLY A 553 -0.16 -21.37 -1.08
CA GLY A 553 -1.01 -20.91 -2.16
C GLY A 553 -0.49 -21.18 -3.56
N LEU A 554 -1.31 -20.78 -4.51
CA LEU A 554 -1.04 -20.84 -5.94
C LEU A 554 -1.29 -19.47 -6.57
N GLU A 555 -0.41 -19.06 -7.46
CA GLU A 555 -0.55 -17.87 -8.29
C GLU A 555 -0.52 -18.28 -9.75
N LEU A 556 -1.51 -17.81 -10.53
CA LEU A 556 -1.60 -18.04 -11.97
C LEU A 556 -1.77 -16.70 -12.69
N LEU A 557 -0.95 -16.46 -13.68
CA LEU A 557 -1.08 -15.36 -14.62
C LEU A 557 -1.11 -15.93 -16.04
N LEU A 558 -2.16 -15.62 -16.80
CA LEU A 558 -2.29 -15.99 -18.20
C LEU A 558 -2.50 -14.73 -19.04
N ASN A 559 -1.77 -14.62 -20.13
CA ASN A 559 -1.95 -13.57 -21.13
C ASN A 559 -2.18 -14.24 -22.49
N TYR A 560 -3.25 -13.84 -23.14
CA TYR A 560 -3.60 -14.35 -24.47
C TYR A 560 -4.07 -13.22 -25.38
N ASN A 561 -3.48 -13.11 -26.57
CA ASN A 561 -3.99 -12.16 -27.55
C ASN A 561 -4.90 -12.92 -28.56
N LEU A 562 -6.20 -12.58 -28.56
CA LEU A 562 -7.18 -13.18 -29.46
C LEU A 562 -6.88 -12.83 -30.94
N ALA A 563 -6.35 -11.62 -31.19
CA ALA A 563 -6.07 -11.16 -32.54
C ALA A 563 -4.73 -11.71 -33.08
N ALA A 564 -4.60 -11.80 -34.38
CA ALA A 564 -3.32 -12.05 -35.02
C ALA A 564 -2.37 -10.86 -34.81
N GLU A 565 -1.03 -11.09 -34.78
CA GLU A 565 -0.03 -10.05 -34.54
C GLU A 565 -0.17 -8.82 -35.43
N ASN A 566 -0.57 -9.03 -36.71
CA ASN A 566 -0.73 -7.97 -37.71
C ASN A 566 -2.17 -7.44 -37.84
N ALA A 567 -3.09 -7.82 -36.95
CA ALA A 567 -4.46 -7.34 -37.00
C ALA A 567 -4.53 -5.85 -36.62
N ALA A 568 -5.40 -5.10 -37.30
CA ALA A 568 -5.60 -3.68 -37.06
C ALA A 568 -6.18 -3.41 -35.64
N VAL A 569 -6.85 -4.40 -35.08
CA VAL A 569 -7.38 -4.38 -33.72
C VAL A 569 -6.69 -5.50 -32.93
N GLN A 570 -6.06 -5.17 -31.82
CA GLN A 570 -5.50 -6.14 -30.89
C GLN A 570 -6.48 -6.37 -29.74
N VAL A 571 -6.56 -7.62 -29.25
CA VAL A 571 -7.46 -7.99 -28.17
C VAL A 571 -6.70 -8.81 -27.13
N PRO A 572 -5.80 -8.19 -26.36
CA PRO A 572 -5.11 -8.87 -25.27
C PRO A 572 -6.07 -9.12 -24.10
N ILE A 573 -6.03 -10.35 -23.60
CA ILE A 573 -6.75 -10.80 -22.40
C ILE A 573 -5.73 -11.22 -21.37
N THR A 574 -5.90 -10.75 -20.15
CA THR A 574 -5.10 -11.13 -18.98
C THR A 574 -6.00 -11.75 -17.93
N PHE A 575 -5.68 -12.94 -17.47
CA PHE A 575 -6.32 -13.61 -16.34
C PHE A 575 -5.32 -13.83 -15.22
N ALA A 576 -5.64 -13.31 -14.04
CA ALA A 576 -4.86 -13.46 -12.82
C ALA A 576 -5.70 -14.20 -11.77
N TYR A 577 -5.16 -15.25 -11.16
CA TYR A 577 -5.81 -16.00 -10.09
C TYR A 577 -4.85 -16.20 -8.92
N THR A 578 -5.38 -16.11 -7.72
CA THR A 578 -4.67 -16.37 -6.47
C THR A 578 -5.50 -17.26 -5.57
N LEU A 579 -4.91 -18.36 -5.13
CA LEU A 579 -5.37 -19.18 -4.02
C LEU A 579 -4.45 -18.93 -2.83
N THR A 580 -4.99 -18.54 -1.68
CA THR A 580 -4.22 -18.32 -0.45
C THR A 580 -4.89 -19.02 0.72
N ASN A 581 -4.13 -19.85 1.42
CA ASN A 581 -4.56 -20.53 2.63
C ASN A 581 -3.61 -20.14 3.77
N ALA A 582 -4.04 -19.25 4.69
CA ALA A 582 -3.28 -18.75 5.82
C ALA A 582 -3.93 -19.22 7.11
N ILE A 583 -3.24 -20.10 7.86
CA ILE A 583 -3.80 -20.86 8.99
C ILE A 583 -2.86 -20.82 10.18
N PHE A 584 -3.39 -20.46 11.35
CA PHE A 584 -2.70 -20.51 12.62
C PHE A 584 -2.32 -21.94 13.01
N GLN A 585 -1.08 -22.11 13.48
CA GLN A 585 -0.52 -23.38 13.95
C GLN A 585 -0.38 -23.42 15.46
N SER A 586 -0.73 -22.37 16.18
CA SER A 586 -0.65 -22.24 17.62
C SER A 586 -1.87 -21.56 18.19
N ASN A 587 -2.14 -21.80 19.48
CA ASN A 587 -3.21 -21.15 20.23
C ASN A 587 -2.65 -19.92 20.94
N PHE A 588 -3.41 -18.81 20.96
CA PHE A 588 -3.12 -17.62 21.75
C PHE A 588 -4.37 -16.82 22.01
N GLY A 589 -4.33 -15.91 22.99
CA GLY A 589 -5.38 -14.93 23.25
C GLY A 589 -4.86 -13.52 23.02
N SER A 590 -5.74 -12.65 22.53
CA SER A 590 -5.46 -11.23 22.33
C SER A 590 -6.69 -10.43 22.71
N ASP A 591 -6.48 -9.26 23.30
CA ASP A 591 -7.55 -8.28 23.60
C ASP A 591 -7.97 -7.48 22.36
N GLU A 592 -7.30 -7.73 21.20
CA GLU A 592 -7.63 -7.11 19.92
C GLU A 592 -8.82 -7.82 19.27
N ASP A 593 -9.85 -7.09 18.90
CA ASP A 593 -11.11 -7.63 18.35
C ASP A 593 -10.93 -8.49 17.10
N ILE A 594 -9.94 -8.14 16.26
CA ILE A 594 -9.62 -8.90 15.04
C ILE A 594 -9.03 -10.29 15.34
N TRP A 595 -8.37 -10.46 16.48
CA TRP A 595 -7.73 -11.71 16.88
C TRP A 595 -8.60 -12.50 17.87
N GLY A 596 -8.91 -11.93 19.02
CA GLY A 596 -9.67 -12.60 20.08
C GLY A 596 -8.96 -13.86 20.59
N VAL A 597 -9.71 -14.94 20.78
CA VAL A 597 -9.18 -16.25 21.17
C VAL A 597 -8.93 -17.10 19.94
N VAL A 598 -7.66 -17.22 19.55
CA VAL A 598 -7.21 -17.97 18.36
C VAL A 598 -6.88 -19.40 18.74
N SER A 599 -7.34 -20.34 17.93
CA SER A 599 -7.04 -21.78 18.01
C SER A 599 -6.30 -22.26 16.77
N THR A 600 -5.50 -23.31 16.94
CA THR A 600 -4.87 -24.00 15.82
C THR A 600 -5.92 -24.42 14.79
N GLY A 601 -5.70 -24.08 13.52
CA GLY A 601 -6.65 -24.29 12.43
C GLY A 601 -7.48 -23.06 12.07
N ASP A 602 -7.50 -22.02 12.88
CA ASP A 602 -8.18 -20.76 12.57
C ASP A 602 -7.48 -20.04 11.41
N ARG A 603 -8.26 -19.26 10.67
CA ARG A 603 -7.77 -18.51 9.50
C ARG A 603 -7.29 -17.11 9.90
N VAL A 604 -6.25 -16.65 9.26
CA VAL A 604 -5.82 -15.24 9.36
C VAL A 604 -6.91 -14.36 8.74
N PRO A 605 -7.39 -13.31 9.46
CA PRO A 605 -8.46 -12.44 9.00
C PRO A 605 -8.09 -11.61 7.76
N TYR A 606 -9.11 -11.13 7.03
CA TYR A 606 -8.98 -10.25 5.87
C TYR A 606 -8.16 -10.82 4.72
N ILE A 607 -8.09 -12.15 4.60
CA ILE A 607 -7.42 -12.86 3.50
C ILE A 607 -8.45 -13.74 2.80
N PRO A 608 -8.96 -13.33 1.61
CA PRO A 608 -9.81 -14.18 0.80
C PRO A 608 -9.03 -15.40 0.30
N GLN A 609 -9.64 -16.58 0.39
CA GLN A 609 -9.01 -17.79 -0.09
C GLN A 609 -8.85 -17.81 -1.61
N ASN A 610 -9.84 -17.31 -2.32
CA ASN A 610 -9.86 -17.28 -3.79
C ASN A 610 -10.07 -15.87 -4.29
N GLN A 611 -9.23 -15.42 -5.20
CA GLN A 611 -9.36 -14.15 -5.90
C GLN A 611 -9.02 -14.35 -7.37
N TRP A 612 -9.73 -13.68 -8.28
CA TRP A 612 -9.31 -13.61 -9.66
C TRP A 612 -9.68 -12.25 -10.30
N THR A 613 -8.93 -11.91 -11.31
CA THR A 613 -9.17 -10.74 -12.16
C THR A 613 -9.05 -11.17 -13.62
N LEU A 614 -10.02 -10.80 -14.44
CA LEU A 614 -9.98 -10.92 -15.88
C LEU A 614 -10.03 -9.53 -16.49
N THR A 615 -8.99 -9.17 -17.25
CA THR A 615 -8.93 -7.93 -18.00
C THR A 615 -8.92 -8.25 -19.48
N ALA A 616 -9.83 -7.65 -20.24
CA ALA A 616 -9.87 -7.71 -21.69
C ALA A 616 -9.72 -6.30 -22.27
N ARG A 617 -8.79 -6.13 -23.21
CA ARG A 617 -8.58 -4.84 -23.87
C ARG A 617 -8.86 -4.98 -25.36
N LEU A 618 -9.43 -3.96 -25.95
CA LEU A 618 -9.58 -3.81 -27.38
C LEU A 618 -8.81 -2.57 -27.79
N GLU A 619 -7.73 -2.77 -28.53
CA GLU A 619 -6.76 -1.73 -28.87
C GLU A 619 -6.77 -1.50 -30.39
N HIS A 620 -7.07 -0.28 -30.79
CA HIS A 620 -7.03 0.22 -32.16
C HIS A 620 -6.37 1.59 -32.18
N LYS A 621 -5.81 1.98 -33.31
CA LYS A 621 -5.13 3.29 -33.48
C LYS A 621 -5.98 4.51 -33.08
N LYS A 622 -7.31 4.40 -33.15
CA LYS A 622 -8.24 5.49 -32.87
C LYS A 622 -8.98 5.35 -31.54
N TYR A 623 -9.08 4.14 -30.99
CA TYR A 623 -9.84 3.90 -29.78
C TYR A 623 -9.27 2.72 -28.99
N GLU A 624 -9.41 2.80 -27.68
CA GLU A 624 -9.10 1.74 -26.73
C GLU A 624 -10.34 1.51 -25.87
N LEU A 625 -10.67 0.24 -25.63
CA LEU A 625 -11.71 -0.14 -24.69
C LEU A 625 -11.11 -1.18 -23.73
N ASN A 626 -11.27 -0.99 -22.44
CA ASN A 626 -10.76 -1.90 -21.41
C ASN A 626 -11.88 -2.32 -20.48
N LEU A 627 -12.04 -3.60 -20.31
CA LEU A 627 -12.96 -4.23 -19.36
C LEU A 627 -12.10 -4.93 -18.28
N SER A 628 -12.40 -4.68 -17.01
CA SER A 628 -11.81 -5.40 -15.88
C SER A 628 -12.91 -5.99 -15.03
N SER A 629 -12.89 -7.28 -14.80
CA SER A 629 -13.79 -7.95 -13.87
C SER A 629 -12.99 -8.62 -12.77
N ARG A 630 -13.46 -8.50 -11.55
CA ARG A 630 -12.82 -9.02 -10.35
C ARG A 630 -13.80 -9.79 -9.49
N LEU A 631 -13.38 -10.97 -9.03
CA LEU A 631 -14.02 -11.69 -7.95
C LEU A 631 -13.09 -11.69 -6.74
N SER A 632 -13.59 -11.23 -5.58
CA SER A 632 -13.00 -11.46 -4.27
C SER A 632 -13.85 -12.49 -3.55
N GLY A 633 -13.24 -13.60 -3.11
CA GLY A 633 -13.93 -14.61 -2.32
C GLY A 633 -14.29 -14.11 -0.93
N VAL A 634 -15.12 -14.88 -0.23
CA VAL A 634 -15.45 -14.63 1.18
C VAL A 634 -14.21 -14.67 2.06
N PHE A 635 -14.16 -13.81 3.07
CA PHE A 635 -13.11 -13.82 4.09
C PHE A 635 -13.67 -13.47 5.47
N ASN A 636 -13.00 -13.97 6.50
CA ASN A 636 -13.34 -13.70 7.89
C ASN A 636 -12.84 -12.31 8.33
N THR A 637 -13.56 -11.64 9.19
CA THR A 637 -13.16 -10.38 9.82
C THR A 637 -12.46 -10.57 11.16
N GLN A 638 -12.54 -11.78 11.71
CA GLN A 638 -11.86 -12.24 12.93
C GLN A 638 -11.20 -13.60 12.68
N ALA A 639 -10.23 -13.97 13.52
CA ALA A 639 -9.60 -15.28 13.42
C ALA A 639 -10.61 -16.38 13.80
N ALA A 640 -10.83 -17.35 12.90
CA ALA A 640 -11.67 -18.51 13.15
C ALA A 640 -11.58 -19.56 12.04
N ASN A 641 -12.00 -20.79 12.32
CA ASN A 641 -11.87 -21.96 11.45
C ASN A 641 -13.04 -22.24 10.51
N GLY A 642 -13.92 -21.26 10.29
CA GLY A 642 -14.98 -21.35 9.26
C GLY A 642 -16.36 -21.75 9.74
N ASN A 643 -16.57 -22.01 11.04
CA ASN A 643 -17.90 -22.20 11.63
C ASN A 643 -18.51 -20.88 12.17
N GLN A 644 -17.99 -19.75 11.71
CA GLN A 644 -18.49 -18.44 12.12
C GLN A 644 -19.87 -18.15 11.53
N SER A 645 -20.65 -17.36 12.25
CA SER A 645 -21.86 -16.77 11.71
C SER A 645 -21.51 -15.88 10.50
N THR A 646 -22.43 -15.75 9.55
CA THR A 646 -22.28 -14.83 8.41
C THR A 646 -22.03 -13.38 8.82
N VAL A 647 -22.34 -13.04 10.08
CA VAL A 647 -22.12 -11.72 10.67
C VAL A 647 -20.62 -11.38 10.82
N GLU A 648 -19.74 -12.37 10.93
CA GLU A 648 -18.28 -12.18 11.10
C GLU A 648 -17.50 -12.35 9.80
N GLN A 649 -18.20 -12.28 8.68
CA GLN A 649 -17.60 -12.43 7.35
C GLN A 649 -17.89 -11.22 6.46
N VAL A 650 -17.00 -10.99 5.51
CA VAL A 650 -17.27 -10.17 4.32
C VAL A 650 -17.64 -11.13 3.19
N PRO A 651 -18.85 -11.02 2.61
CA PRO A 651 -19.29 -11.86 1.50
C PRO A 651 -18.42 -11.69 0.27
N SER A 652 -18.44 -12.69 -0.61
CA SER A 652 -17.80 -12.56 -1.93
C SER A 652 -18.47 -11.45 -2.74
N ASN A 653 -17.65 -10.74 -3.55
CA ASN A 653 -18.17 -9.73 -4.47
C ASN A 653 -17.58 -9.90 -5.87
N PHE A 654 -18.37 -9.50 -6.87
CA PHE A 654 -17.98 -9.52 -8.27
C PHE A 654 -18.18 -8.13 -8.88
N ILE A 655 -17.09 -7.42 -9.16
CA ILE A 655 -17.10 -6.04 -9.63
C ILE A 655 -16.55 -5.97 -11.04
N VAL A 656 -17.24 -5.22 -11.90
CA VAL A 656 -16.84 -4.96 -13.28
C VAL A 656 -16.64 -3.46 -13.50
N ASP A 657 -15.48 -3.12 -14.03
CA ASP A 657 -15.11 -1.75 -14.40
C ASP A 657 -14.86 -1.66 -15.91
N LEU A 658 -15.15 -0.53 -16.51
CA LEU A 658 -14.97 -0.27 -17.94
C LEU A 658 -14.24 1.05 -18.15
N SER A 659 -13.32 1.12 -19.10
CA SER A 659 -12.77 2.39 -19.56
C SER A 659 -12.67 2.44 -21.08
N ALA A 660 -12.74 3.66 -21.64
CA ALA A 660 -12.63 3.92 -23.04
C ALA A 660 -11.75 5.14 -23.29
N LYS A 661 -10.95 5.10 -24.36
CA LYS A 661 -10.20 6.25 -24.89
C LYS A 661 -10.48 6.38 -26.38
N TYR A 662 -10.68 7.62 -26.85
CA TYR A 662 -10.85 7.92 -28.25
C TYR A 662 -9.89 9.03 -28.68
N HIS A 663 -9.04 8.74 -29.66
CA HIS A 663 -8.03 9.65 -30.20
C HIS A 663 -8.66 10.60 -31.21
N LEU A 664 -8.94 11.84 -30.79
CA LEU A 664 -9.44 12.91 -31.67
C LEU A 664 -8.35 13.36 -32.63
N THR A 665 -7.13 13.53 -32.10
CA THR A 665 -5.91 13.82 -32.85
C THR A 665 -4.77 12.96 -32.32
N LYS A 666 -3.54 13.13 -32.80
CA LYS A 666 -2.36 12.46 -32.22
C LYS A 666 -2.09 12.92 -30.77
N GLN A 667 -2.43 14.16 -30.46
CA GLN A 667 -2.18 14.77 -29.14
C GLN A 667 -3.40 14.76 -28.23
N LEU A 668 -4.64 14.82 -28.76
CA LEU A 668 -5.86 14.99 -27.98
C LEU A 668 -6.68 13.71 -27.95
N ARG A 669 -7.04 13.27 -26.74
CA ARG A 669 -7.89 12.10 -26.48
C ARG A 669 -9.06 12.44 -25.58
N LEU A 670 -10.21 11.84 -25.86
CA LEU A 670 -11.34 11.73 -24.94
C LEU A 670 -11.15 10.48 -24.09
N THR A 671 -11.46 10.58 -22.81
CA THR A 671 -11.45 9.44 -21.88
C THR A 671 -12.80 9.29 -21.22
N ALA A 672 -13.20 8.05 -20.97
CA ALA A 672 -14.38 7.73 -20.18
C ALA A 672 -14.06 6.53 -19.29
N GLN A 673 -14.60 6.51 -18.09
CA GLN A 673 -14.43 5.42 -17.13
C GLN A 673 -15.78 5.16 -16.44
N ILE A 674 -16.11 3.90 -16.25
CA ILE A 674 -17.21 3.43 -15.41
C ILE A 674 -16.61 2.52 -14.34
N VAL A 675 -16.88 2.85 -13.10
CA VAL A 675 -16.53 2.03 -11.94
C VAL A 675 -17.77 1.33 -11.45
N ASN A 676 -17.69 0.03 -11.15
CA ASN A 676 -18.80 -0.79 -10.71
C ASN A 676 -19.99 -0.72 -11.69
N LEU A 677 -19.78 -1.23 -12.89
CA LEU A 677 -20.72 -1.17 -14.03
C LEU A 677 -22.13 -1.68 -13.71
N PHE A 678 -22.25 -2.67 -12.84
CA PHE A 678 -23.52 -3.30 -12.48
C PHE A 678 -24.16 -2.73 -11.22
N ASP A 679 -23.58 -1.67 -10.64
CA ASP A 679 -24.04 -1.03 -9.39
C ASP A 679 -24.22 -2.04 -8.23
N GLU A 680 -23.26 -2.97 -8.12
CA GLU A 680 -23.26 -3.97 -7.06
C GLU A 680 -23.09 -3.26 -5.70
N VAL A 681 -24.01 -3.52 -4.77
CA VAL A 681 -23.86 -3.11 -3.37
C VAL A 681 -23.10 -4.19 -2.63
N TYR A 682 -21.88 -3.90 -2.23
CA TYR A 682 -21.00 -4.87 -1.60
C TYR A 682 -20.33 -4.34 -0.34
N LEU A 683 -20.16 -5.24 0.62
CA LEU A 683 -19.43 -4.98 1.85
C LEU A 683 -17.92 -5.11 1.58
N VAL A 684 -17.12 -4.17 2.08
CA VAL A 684 -15.65 -4.21 1.93
C VAL A 684 -14.93 -4.45 3.25
N SER A 685 -15.49 -3.96 4.36
CA SER A 685 -14.88 -4.06 5.69
C SER A 685 -15.92 -3.92 6.79
N ARG A 686 -15.56 -4.44 7.97
CA ARG A 686 -16.35 -4.30 9.20
C ARG A 686 -15.53 -3.67 10.33
N VAL A 687 -14.28 -3.36 10.08
CA VAL A 687 -13.38 -2.70 11.04
C VAL A 687 -13.20 -1.22 10.69
N PRO A 688 -12.94 -0.38 11.71
CA PRO A 688 -12.92 -0.71 13.15
C PRO A 688 -14.31 -0.87 13.78
N ALA A 689 -15.38 -0.35 13.18
CA ALA A 689 -16.73 -0.47 13.72
C ALA A 689 -17.80 -0.39 12.62
N GLY A 690 -18.64 -1.42 12.51
CA GLY A 690 -19.80 -1.47 11.64
C GLY A 690 -19.51 -1.78 10.17
N PHE A 691 -20.56 -1.82 9.36
CA PHE A 691 -20.52 -2.19 7.95
C PHE A 691 -20.06 -1.03 7.07
N ARG A 692 -19.16 -1.28 6.13
CA ARG A 692 -18.63 -0.28 5.19
C ARG A 692 -18.87 -0.73 3.76
N PRO A 693 -19.60 0.08 2.95
CA PRO A 693 -19.86 -0.23 1.55
C PRO A 693 -18.62 0.06 0.67
N GLY A 694 -18.50 -0.71 -0.41
CA GLY A 694 -17.60 -0.38 -1.51
C GLY A 694 -18.13 0.74 -2.39
N HIS A 695 -17.36 1.11 -3.41
CA HIS A 695 -17.70 2.18 -4.34
C HIS A 695 -18.95 1.81 -5.17
N PRO A 696 -20.02 2.62 -5.18
CA PRO A 696 -21.19 2.40 -6.02
C PRO A 696 -20.88 2.64 -7.51
N PHE A 697 -21.89 2.53 -8.37
CA PHE A 697 -21.76 2.92 -9.77
C PHE A 697 -21.28 4.35 -9.90
N GLY A 698 -20.21 4.56 -10.70
CA GLY A 698 -19.65 5.87 -10.98
C GLY A 698 -19.20 6.02 -12.42
N VAL A 699 -19.46 7.18 -13.02
CA VAL A 699 -19.06 7.53 -14.39
C VAL A 699 -18.18 8.77 -14.37
N TYR A 700 -17.06 8.71 -15.08
CA TYR A 700 -16.08 9.79 -15.18
C TYR A 700 -15.71 9.99 -16.65
N THR A 701 -15.69 11.25 -17.10
CA THR A 701 -15.28 11.60 -18.45
C THR A 701 -14.18 12.64 -18.42
N GLY A 702 -13.33 12.66 -19.43
CA GLY A 702 -12.18 13.54 -19.39
C GLY A 702 -11.54 13.79 -20.74
N LEU A 703 -10.54 14.66 -20.70
CA LEU A 703 -9.69 15.02 -21.80
C LEU A 703 -8.22 14.77 -21.42
N GLN A 704 -7.45 14.26 -22.35
CA GLN A 704 -6.00 14.13 -22.23
C GLN A 704 -5.32 14.76 -23.44
N PHE A 705 -4.34 15.63 -23.16
CA PHE A 705 -3.49 16.26 -24.17
C PHE A 705 -2.03 15.91 -23.88
N ASP A 706 -1.31 15.43 -24.89
CA ASP A 706 0.13 15.10 -24.83
C ASP A 706 0.86 15.85 -25.97
N LEU A 707 1.88 16.67 -25.61
CA LEU A 707 2.74 17.42 -26.54
C LEU A 707 4.05 16.67 -26.75
#